data_ad87b50b644fa39a62616c4328821716
#
_entry.id   ad87b50b644fa39a62616c4328821716
#
_cell.length_a   1.000
_cell.length_b   1.000
_cell.length_c   1.000
_cell.angle_alpha   90.00
_cell.angle_beta   90.00
_cell.angle_gamma   90.00
#
_symmetry.space_group_name_H-M   'P 1'
#
loop_
_entity.id
_entity.type
_entity.pdbx_description
1 polymer ?
#
loop_
_entity_poly.entity_id
_entity_poly.type
_entity_poly.pdbx_seq_one_letter_code
_entity_poly.pdbx_strand_id
1 'polypeptide(L)'
;MKEKFYLTTAIAYASRKPHFGNTYEVIMADAVARYKRLRGCDVFFCTGTDEHGQKIENLAIEAGISPKAYVDGVATEIRGIWDKMNTTYDYFIRTTDDYHEAAVQKIFKKFYEQGDIYKGYYEGWYCTPCESFFTETQVVDGKCPDCGRPVKQAREEAYFFKMSNYVDKLLAHIDSNPEFIQPESRKKEMVNNFLRVEGGLQDLCVSRTSFKWGIPVDFDPRHVTYVWLDALTNYITALGYDPDKTYEEQSEHFKKYWPCDVHIIGKDILRFHTIYWPIFLMALGLPLPKKVFGHPWFNAAEEKKGGQGDEVKMSKSRGNVIYADELAETFGVDGVRYFALSEMPYDQDGRICYTNVLLRYNTDLANNLGNLVSRTHAMTMKYFDGVIPTPASVARPLADYIVSHDALMSPEGVHLPEEDATDYDLKATVANAVAQYEELMDDYHIADAAEAVFNMLRRANKYIDETMPWALAKDESRKARLGTVLYNLLECIRVAAVLLTPFIPETVEKIAAQLGTALGDYESTKTFGVLAAGTTLGAAAPLFARVDEKVVDEIIKKREEAALAAEKANAPVEKPEGCALIGIEDFMNVELRTAKVVACEKVPKAKKLLKLQIDLGYEQRQVVSGIAKFYEPEALIGKKIIVVANLKPATLCGIESQGMILASGEEQVRVVFLDPETPLGERVR
;
A
#
# COMPACT_ATOMS: atom_id res chain seq x y z
N MET A 1 -12.18 -25.50 24.61
CA MET A 1 -12.56 -24.41 23.69
C MET A 1 -11.31 -24.07 22.90
N LYS A 2 -11.43 -23.74 21.61
CA LYS A 2 -10.30 -23.23 20.85
C LYS A 2 -9.81 -21.93 21.46
N GLU A 3 -8.51 -21.70 21.47
CA GLU A 3 -7.92 -20.43 21.86
C GLU A 3 -8.39 -19.32 20.90
N LYS A 4 -8.86 -18.19 21.42
CA LYS A 4 -9.27 -17.05 20.60
C LYS A 4 -8.05 -16.26 20.15
N PHE A 5 -8.13 -15.69 18.95
CA PHE A 5 -7.10 -14.78 18.44
C PHE A 5 -7.75 -13.66 17.65
N TYR A 6 -7.67 -12.44 18.13
CA TYR A 6 -8.14 -11.25 17.43
C TYR A 6 -6.96 -10.45 16.92
N LEU A 7 -6.89 -10.30 15.60
CA LEU A 7 -5.89 -9.45 14.97
C LEU A 7 -6.54 -8.42 14.05
N THR A 8 -5.87 -7.28 13.91
CA THR A 8 -6.30 -6.21 13.01
C THR A 8 -5.15 -5.65 12.21
N THR A 9 -5.45 -5.09 11.04
CA THR A 9 -4.58 -4.10 10.39
C THR A 9 -4.98 -2.69 10.82
N ALA A 10 -4.20 -1.68 10.44
CA ALA A 10 -4.76 -0.35 10.28
C ALA A 10 -5.86 -0.38 9.22
N ILE A 11 -6.86 0.49 9.36
CA ILE A 11 -7.84 0.69 8.30
C ILE A 11 -7.27 1.67 7.26
N ALA A 12 -7.40 1.30 5.97
CA ALA A 12 -6.76 2.04 4.89
C ALA A 12 -7.46 3.40 4.65
N TYR A 13 -6.71 4.50 4.61
CA TYR A 13 -7.27 5.81 4.33
C TYR A 13 -7.81 5.90 2.90
N ALA A 14 -9.12 6.03 2.75
CA ALA A 14 -9.86 5.94 1.49
C ALA A 14 -9.69 7.17 0.59
N SER A 15 -8.47 7.63 0.43
CA SER A 15 -8.14 8.78 -0.42
C SER A 15 -7.73 8.40 -1.84
N ARG A 16 -7.21 7.19 -2.07
CA ARG A 16 -6.71 6.72 -3.37
C ARG A 16 -6.50 5.20 -3.35
N LYS A 17 -6.32 4.59 -4.55
CA LYS A 17 -5.86 3.21 -4.72
C LYS A 17 -4.63 2.95 -3.82
N PRO A 18 -4.63 1.86 -3.02
CA PRO A 18 -3.53 1.49 -2.15
C PRO A 18 -2.32 1.04 -2.98
N HIS A 19 -1.14 1.51 -2.63
CA HIS A 19 0.12 1.03 -3.21
C HIS A 19 0.58 -0.26 -2.53
N PHE A 20 1.64 -0.87 -3.05
CA PHE A 20 2.16 -2.15 -2.56
C PHE A 20 2.40 -2.16 -1.04
N GLY A 21 2.94 -1.08 -0.47
CA GLY A 21 3.19 -0.99 0.98
C GLY A 21 1.91 -1.09 1.83
N ASN A 22 0.77 -0.53 1.36
CA ASN A 22 -0.51 -0.70 2.06
C ASN A 22 -1.04 -2.14 1.91
N THR A 23 -0.83 -2.75 0.73
CA THR A 23 -1.26 -4.13 0.48
C THR A 23 -0.40 -5.14 1.25
N TYR A 24 0.88 -4.83 1.48
CA TYR A 24 1.77 -5.63 2.32
C TYR A 24 1.21 -5.86 3.72
N GLU A 25 0.71 -4.80 4.37
CA GLU A 25 0.15 -4.88 5.72
C GLU A 25 -0.96 -5.93 5.82
N VAL A 26 -1.91 -5.91 4.89
CA VAL A 26 -3.02 -6.88 4.90
C VAL A 26 -2.55 -8.29 4.53
N ILE A 27 -1.57 -8.44 3.63
CA ILE A 27 -0.97 -9.74 3.30
C ILE A 27 -0.25 -10.32 4.52
N MET A 28 0.50 -9.51 5.26
CA MET A 28 1.18 -9.91 6.50
C MET A 28 0.18 -10.34 7.56
N ALA A 29 -0.87 -9.55 7.79
CA ALA A 29 -1.91 -9.89 8.74
C ALA A 29 -2.65 -11.18 8.36
N ASP A 30 -2.92 -11.38 7.07
CA ASP A 30 -3.52 -12.62 6.57
C ASP A 30 -2.60 -13.84 6.77
N ALA A 31 -1.29 -13.68 6.58
CA ALA A 31 -0.34 -14.75 6.84
C ALA A 31 -0.36 -15.16 8.32
N VAL A 32 -0.39 -14.20 9.24
CA VAL A 32 -0.54 -14.46 10.68
C VAL A 32 -1.90 -15.12 10.99
N ALA A 33 -3.00 -14.62 10.40
CA ALA A 33 -4.33 -15.20 10.57
C ALA A 33 -4.39 -16.67 10.12
N ARG A 34 -3.85 -16.97 8.93
CA ARG A 34 -3.77 -18.34 8.40
C ARG A 34 -2.92 -19.25 9.29
N TYR A 35 -1.77 -18.76 9.75
CA TYR A 35 -0.92 -19.49 10.67
C TYR A 35 -1.65 -19.82 11.98
N LYS A 36 -2.30 -18.85 12.61
CA LYS A 36 -3.06 -19.07 13.85
C LYS A 36 -4.25 -20.02 13.64
N ARG A 37 -4.96 -19.93 12.51
CA ARG A 37 -6.01 -20.90 12.13
C ARG A 37 -5.45 -22.30 11.92
N LEU A 38 -4.29 -22.41 11.25
CA LEU A 38 -3.60 -23.68 11.05
C LEU A 38 -3.19 -24.31 12.39
N ARG A 39 -2.82 -23.49 13.40
CA ARG A 39 -2.56 -23.88 14.79
C ARG A 39 -3.84 -24.21 15.57
N GLY A 40 -5.01 -24.09 14.95
CA GLY A 40 -6.30 -24.42 15.55
C GLY A 40 -6.96 -23.31 16.35
N CYS A 41 -6.44 -22.09 16.34
CA CYS A 41 -7.07 -20.93 16.99
C CYS A 41 -8.40 -20.55 16.33
N ASP A 42 -9.29 -19.96 17.12
CA ASP A 42 -10.50 -19.30 16.64
C ASP A 42 -10.16 -17.82 16.36
N VAL A 43 -9.87 -17.55 15.08
CA VAL A 43 -9.32 -16.25 14.65
C VAL A 43 -10.43 -15.34 14.18
N PHE A 44 -10.40 -14.07 14.62
CA PHE A 44 -11.16 -12.97 14.05
C PHE A 44 -10.18 -11.94 13.48
N PHE A 45 -10.21 -11.76 12.17
CA PHE A 45 -9.34 -10.82 11.45
C PHE A 45 -10.17 -9.65 10.93
N CYS A 46 -9.89 -8.43 11.44
CA CYS A 46 -10.55 -7.19 11.05
C CYS A 46 -9.60 -6.28 10.28
N THR A 47 -10.08 -5.76 9.16
CA THR A 47 -9.47 -4.69 8.35
C THR A 47 -10.56 -3.73 7.90
N GLY A 48 -10.25 -2.69 7.14
CA GLY A 48 -11.29 -1.77 6.68
C GLY A 48 -10.75 -0.50 6.05
N THR A 49 -11.62 0.53 6.01
CA THR A 49 -11.30 1.84 5.45
C THR A 49 -11.63 2.97 6.41
N ASP A 50 -10.69 3.92 6.51
CA ASP A 50 -10.86 5.22 7.14
C ASP A 50 -11.33 6.22 6.07
N GLU A 51 -12.53 6.78 6.23
CA GLU A 51 -13.27 7.42 5.16
C GLU A 51 -13.60 8.90 5.42
N HIS A 52 -13.17 9.47 6.52
CA HIS A 52 -13.43 10.85 6.89
C HIS A 52 -12.21 11.77 6.72
N GLY A 53 -12.43 13.09 6.78
CA GLY A 53 -11.37 14.09 6.84
C GLY A 53 -11.33 15.06 5.66
N GLN A 54 -10.61 16.17 5.87
CA GLN A 54 -10.52 17.30 4.92
C GLN A 54 -9.95 16.89 3.55
N LYS A 55 -8.98 15.97 3.54
CA LYS A 55 -8.34 15.54 2.29
C LYS A 55 -9.33 14.82 1.37
N ILE A 56 -10.21 13.98 1.94
CA ILE A 56 -11.26 13.27 1.19
C ILE A 56 -12.31 14.28 0.70
N GLU A 57 -12.74 15.22 1.55
CA GLU A 57 -13.67 16.30 1.13
C GLU A 57 -13.11 17.05 -0.08
N ASN A 58 -11.84 17.47 -0.04
CA ASN A 58 -11.19 18.16 -1.15
C ASN A 58 -11.13 17.32 -2.43
N LEU A 59 -10.78 16.03 -2.32
CA LEU A 59 -10.72 15.12 -3.47
C LEU A 59 -12.11 14.89 -4.09
N ALA A 60 -13.15 14.81 -3.28
CA ALA A 60 -14.53 14.70 -3.74
C ALA A 60 -14.99 15.97 -4.48
N ILE A 61 -14.64 17.15 -3.96
CA ILE A 61 -14.89 18.45 -4.62
C ILE A 61 -14.17 18.51 -5.97
N GLU A 62 -12.87 18.13 -6.02
CA GLU A 62 -12.10 18.05 -7.26
C GLU A 62 -12.73 17.10 -8.28
N ALA A 63 -13.28 15.98 -7.82
CA ALA A 63 -13.97 15.00 -8.65
C ALA A 63 -15.41 15.40 -9.04
N GLY A 64 -15.97 16.47 -8.42
CA GLY A 64 -17.34 16.94 -8.68
C GLY A 64 -18.44 16.01 -8.17
N ILE A 65 -18.16 15.20 -7.14
CA ILE A 65 -19.10 14.25 -6.52
C ILE A 65 -19.16 14.45 -5.00
N SER A 66 -20.15 13.80 -4.35
CA SER A 66 -20.22 13.84 -2.88
C SER A 66 -19.07 13.05 -2.25
N PRO A 67 -18.61 13.45 -1.03
CA PRO A 67 -17.61 12.68 -0.30
C PRO A 67 -17.98 11.21 -0.09
N LYS A 68 -19.26 10.93 0.24
CA LYS A 68 -19.74 9.53 0.38
C LYS A 68 -19.60 8.74 -0.91
N ALA A 69 -20.00 9.29 -2.06
CA ALA A 69 -19.85 8.63 -3.35
C ALA A 69 -18.37 8.41 -3.71
N TYR A 70 -17.49 9.36 -3.33
CA TYR A 70 -16.05 9.23 -3.52
C TYR A 70 -15.47 8.05 -2.74
N VAL A 71 -15.75 7.98 -1.42
CA VAL A 71 -15.22 6.91 -0.58
C VAL A 71 -15.84 5.55 -0.89
N ASP A 72 -17.10 5.48 -1.33
CA ASP A 72 -17.73 4.23 -1.78
C ASP A 72 -16.95 3.61 -2.96
N GLY A 73 -16.52 4.43 -3.92
CA GLY A 73 -15.70 4.00 -5.03
C GLY A 73 -14.32 3.49 -4.58
N VAL A 74 -13.63 4.28 -3.74
CA VAL A 74 -12.29 3.94 -3.27
C VAL A 74 -12.31 2.72 -2.34
N ALA A 75 -13.27 2.63 -1.42
CA ALA A 75 -13.41 1.47 -0.53
C ALA A 75 -13.67 0.17 -1.31
N THR A 76 -14.48 0.25 -2.38
CA THR A 76 -14.71 -0.88 -3.28
C THR A 76 -13.41 -1.31 -3.98
N GLU A 77 -12.59 -0.37 -4.45
CA GLU A 77 -11.29 -0.66 -5.06
C GLU A 77 -10.33 -1.31 -4.05
N ILE A 78 -10.23 -0.76 -2.84
CA ILE A 78 -9.38 -1.29 -1.75
C ILE A 78 -9.79 -2.73 -1.44
N ARG A 79 -11.08 -2.97 -1.18
CA ARG A 79 -11.61 -4.29 -0.88
C ARG A 79 -11.35 -5.28 -2.02
N GLY A 80 -11.55 -4.86 -3.27
CA GLY A 80 -11.25 -5.68 -4.45
C GLY A 80 -9.79 -6.08 -4.56
N ILE A 81 -8.85 -5.23 -4.13
CA ILE A 81 -7.42 -5.58 -4.09
C ILE A 81 -7.14 -6.57 -2.94
N TRP A 82 -7.73 -6.38 -1.74
CA TRP A 82 -7.62 -7.33 -0.63
C TRP A 82 -8.15 -8.71 -1.02
N ASP A 83 -9.32 -8.77 -1.65
CA ASP A 83 -9.93 -10.01 -2.14
C ASP A 83 -9.06 -10.66 -3.24
N LYS A 84 -8.52 -9.86 -4.18
CA LYS A 84 -7.60 -10.35 -5.23
C LYS A 84 -6.33 -10.96 -4.64
N MET A 85 -5.82 -10.41 -3.53
CA MET A 85 -4.65 -10.96 -2.82
C MET A 85 -4.98 -12.19 -1.97
N ASN A 86 -6.18 -12.75 -2.09
CA ASN A 86 -6.63 -13.93 -1.37
C ASN A 86 -6.51 -13.76 0.16
N THR A 87 -6.91 -12.58 0.68
CA THR A 87 -6.91 -12.33 2.13
C THR A 87 -8.18 -12.83 2.79
N THR A 88 -8.07 -13.37 3.99
CA THR A 88 -9.14 -14.08 4.70
C THR A 88 -9.64 -13.30 5.91
N TYR A 89 -9.79 -11.97 5.76
CA TYR A 89 -10.40 -11.16 6.81
C TYR A 89 -11.84 -11.62 7.06
N ASP A 90 -12.24 -11.60 8.32
CA ASP A 90 -13.61 -11.95 8.75
C ASP A 90 -14.52 -10.72 8.72
N TYR A 91 -13.95 -9.54 8.86
CA TYR A 91 -14.70 -8.30 8.88
C TYR A 91 -13.94 -7.15 8.18
N PHE A 92 -14.69 -6.42 7.34
CA PHE A 92 -14.22 -5.20 6.66
C PHE A 92 -15.07 -4.04 7.14
N ILE A 93 -14.55 -3.26 8.10
CA ILE A 93 -15.23 -2.10 8.66
C ILE A 93 -15.03 -0.86 7.79
N ARG A 94 -16.06 -0.03 7.73
CA ARG A 94 -15.99 1.31 7.14
C ARG A 94 -16.30 2.35 8.22
N THR A 95 -15.54 3.41 8.34
CA THR A 95 -15.84 4.45 9.33
C THR A 95 -17.11 5.25 9.01
N THR A 96 -17.66 5.10 7.79
CA THR A 96 -18.98 5.61 7.39
C THR A 96 -20.13 4.62 7.65
N ASP A 97 -19.91 3.51 8.35
CA ASP A 97 -21.00 2.63 8.79
C ASP A 97 -21.80 3.31 9.92
N ASP A 98 -23.13 3.35 9.81
CA ASP A 98 -24.02 4.06 10.73
C ASP A 98 -23.80 3.70 12.20
N TYR A 99 -23.58 2.40 12.49
CA TYR A 99 -23.32 1.92 13.85
C TYR A 99 -21.99 2.41 14.42
N HIS A 100 -20.96 2.56 13.56
CA HIS A 100 -19.66 3.09 13.94
C HIS A 100 -19.77 4.58 14.26
N GLU A 101 -20.38 5.38 13.37
CA GLU A 101 -20.60 6.81 13.60
C GLU A 101 -21.36 7.06 14.91
N ALA A 102 -22.45 6.30 15.14
CA ALA A 102 -23.24 6.41 16.37
C ALA A 102 -22.43 6.06 17.64
N ALA A 103 -21.56 5.04 17.56
CA ALA A 103 -20.69 4.67 18.68
C ALA A 103 -19.64 5.76 18.96
N VAL A 104 -19.02 6.33 17.92
CA VAL A 104 -18.03 7.42 18.05
C VAL A 104 -18.65 8.65 18.68
N GLN A 105 -19.87 9.05 18.28
CA GLN A 105 -20.59 10.17 18.88
C GLN A 105 -20.80 9.95 20.38
N LYS A 106 -21.23 8.76 20.78
CA LYS A 106 -21.43 8.41 22.21
C LYS A 106 -20.10 8.39 22.98
N ILE A 107 -19.02 7.85 22.39
CA ILE A 107 -17.68 7.86 23.00
C ILE A 107 -17.20 9.28 23.23
N PHE A 108 -17.33 10.15 22.23
CA PHE A 108 -16.97 11.57 22.34
C PHE A 108 -17.73 12.25 23.47
N LYS A 109 -19.05 12.04 23.54
CA LYS A 109 -19.92 12.58 24.58
C LYS A 109 -19.52 12.07 25.96
N LYS A 110 -19.26 10.78 26.09
CA LYS A 110 -18.78 10.14 27.33
C LYS A 110 -17.49 10.78 27.83
N PHE A 111 -16.51 10.97 26.97
CA PHE A 111 -15.25 11.65 27.32
C PHE A 111 -15.46 13.10 27.75
N TYR A 112 -16.41 13.79 27.13
CA TYR A 112 -16.77 15.16 27.53
C TYR A 112 -17.46 15.20 28.89
N GLU A 113 -18.45 14.33 29.14
CA GLU A 113 -19.18 14.26 30.40
C GLU A 113 -18.31 13.85 31.58
N GLN A 114 -17.32 12.99 31.39
CA GLN A 114 -16.37 12.62 32.44
C GLN A 114 -15.21 13.62 32.62
N GLY A 115 -15.15 14.66 31.78
CA GLY A 115 -14.20 15.77 31.89
C GLY A 115 -12.82 15.49 31.27
N ASP A 116 -12.66 14.43 30.49
CA ASP A 116 -11.44 14.15 29.71
C ASP A 116 -11.36 15.01 28.46
N ILE A 117 -12.48 15.47 27.94
CA ILE A 117 -12.53 16.44 26.83
C ILE A 117 -12.95 17.82 27.36
N TYR A 118 -12.25 18.85 26.90
CA TYR A 118 -12.59 20.25 27.16
C TYR A 118 -12.53 21.10 25.89
N LYS A 119 -13.24 22.22 25.88
CA LYS A 119 -13.28 23.15 24.74
C LYS A 119 -12.19 24.22 24.89
N GLY A 120 -11.48 24.47 23.80
CA GLY A 120 -10.40 25.43 23.73
C GLY A 120 -10.20 26.01 22.33
N TYR A 121 -9.08 26.67 22.14
CA TYR A 121 -8.66 27.18 20.82
C TYR A 121 -7.32 26.57 20.48
N TYR A 122 -7.21 26.11 19.25
CA TYR A 122 -5.94 25.66 18.69
C TYR A 122 -5.32 26.81 17.88
N GLU A 123 -4.06 27.10 18.16
CA GLU A 123 -3.22 27.98 17.35
C GLU A 123 -1.92 27.23 17.04
N GLY A 124 -1.65 27.01 15.76
CA GLY A 124 -0.43 26.30 15.37
C GLY A 124 -0.29 26.10 13.87
N TRP A 125 0.76 25.39 13.49
CA TRP A 125 1.05 25.05 12.11
C TRP A 125 0.32 23.78 11.69
N TYR A 126 -0.57 23.87 10.72
CA TYR A 126 -1.38 22.75 10.26
C TYR A 126 -0.89 22.19 8.94
N CYS A 127 -0.69 20.87 8.90
CA CYS A 127 -0.42 20.11 7.69
C CYS A 127 -1.70 19.44 7.19
N THR A 128 -2.28 19.97 6.11
CA THR A 128 -3.51 19.38 5.52
C THR A 128 -3.33 17.93 5.05
N PRO A 129 -2.18 17.53 4.44
CA PRO A 129 -2.00 16.14 4.01
C PRO A 129 -1.85 15.10 5.11
N CYS A 130 -1.32 15.50 6.28
CA CYS A 130 -1.17 14.63 7.45
C CYS A 130 -2.32 14.80 8.45
N GLU A 131 -3.19 15.79 8.22
CA GLU A 131 -4.25 16.20 9.12
C GLU A 131 -3.75 16.42 10.57
N SER A 132 -2.54 16.96 10.69
CA SER A 132 -1.83 17.12 11.96
C SER A 132 -1.41 18.55 12.19
N PHE A 133 -1.47 18.95 13.46
CA PHE A 133 -0.94 20.22 13.92
C PHE A 133 0.44 20.04 14.52
N PHE A 134 1.24 21.09 14.38
CA PHE A 134 2.63 21.13 14.89
C PHE A 134 2.85 22.46 15.59
N THR A 135 3.66 22.43 16.62
CA THR A 135 4.16 23.63 17.28
C THR A 135 5.20 24.32 16.40
N GLU A 136 5.49 25.58 16.66
CA GLU A 136 6.52 26.33 15.92
C GLU A 136 7.91 25.65 15.99
N THR A 137 8.23 25.01 17.12
CA THR A 137 9.48 24.28 17.33
C THR A 137 9.59 22.96 16.55
N GLN A 138 8.46 22.39 16.16
CA GLN A 138 8.40 21.13 15.37
C GLN A 138 8.49 21.38 13.87
N VAL A 139 8.18 22.59 13.42
CA VAL A 139 8.18 22.97 12.00
C VAL A 139 9.57 23.46 11.60
N VAL A 140 10.17 22.86 10.58
CA VAL A 140 11.46 23.27 10.03
C VAL A 140 11.23 23.87 8.64
N ASP A 141 11.67 25.12 8.43
CA ASP A 141 11.52 25.85 7.16
C ASP A 141 10.09 25.91 6.63
N GLY A 142 9.10 26.04 7.53
CA GLY A 142 7.67 26.07 7.15
C GLY A 142 7.13 24.74 6.60
N LYS A 143 7.79 23.61 6.92
CA LYS A 143 7.43 22.28 6.45
C LYS A 143 7.04 21.35 7.59
N CYS A 144 6.12 20.45 7.27
CA CYS A 144 5.67 19.38 8.15
C CYS A 144 6.82 18.41 8.47
N PRO A 145 7.09 18.11 9.74
CA PRO A 145 8.15 17.17 10.13
C PRO A 145 7.90 15.75 9.62
N ASP A 146 6.63 15.33 9.49
CA ASP A 146 6.29 13.97 9.11
C ASP A 146 6.35 13.75 7.57
N CYS A 147 5.85 14.72 6.78
CA CYS A 147 5.75 14.52 5.33
C CYS A 147 6.54 15.52 4.47
N GLY A 148 7.21 16.51 5.08
CA GLY A 148 8.03 17.51 4.41
C GLY A 148 7.25 18.54 3.55
N ARG A 149 5.90 18.54 3.59
CA ARG A 149 5.08 19.49 2.81
C ARG A 149 4.88 20.80 3.56
N PRO A 150 4.57 21.91 2.86
CA PRO A 150 4.31 23.19 3.49
C PRO A 150 3.17 23.10 4.50
N VAL A 151 3.32 23.77 5.64
CA VAL A 151 2.28 23.95 6.66
C VAL A 151 1.79 25.39 6.68
N LYS A 152 0.58 25.61 7.18
CA LYS A 152 -0.03 26.96 7.30
C LYS A 152 -0.42 27.22 8.75
N GLN A 153 -0.30 28.48 9.20
CA GLN A 153 -0.87 28.87 10.48
C GLN A 153 -2.39 28.72 10.45
N ALA A 154 -2.95 28.10 11.48
CA ALA A 154 -4.39 27.97 11.67
C ALA A 154 -4.75 28.26 13.12
N ARG A 155 -5.87 28.96 13.30
CA ARG A 155 -6.51 29.19 14.60
C ARG A 155 -7.94 28.70 14.47
N GLU A 156 -8.33 27.77 15.34
CA GLU A 156 -9.63 27.12 15.26
C GLU A 156 -10.16 26.81 16.67
N GLU A 157 -11.47 27.01 16.89
CA GLU A 157 -12.12 26.49 18.08
C GLU A 157 -12.16 24.96 17.97
N ALA A 158 -11.74 24.25 19.02
CA ALA A 158 -11.68 22.80 19.01
C ALA A 158 -11.91 22.23 20.41
N TYR A 159 -12.23 20.95 20.44
CA TYR A 159 -12.23 20.15 21.66
C TYR A 159 -10.89 19.44 21.79
N PHE A 160 -10.39 19.34 23.03
CA PHE A 160 -9.11 18.73 23.38
C PHE A 160 -9.30 17.61 24.37
N PHE A 161 -8.65 16.49 24.13
CA PHE A 161 -8.59 15.37 25.06
C PHE A 161 -7.34 15.48 25.95
N LYS A 162 -7.51 15.34 27.28
CA LYS A 162 -6.45 15.45 28.28
C LYS A 162 -5.54 14.22 28.29
N MET A 163 -4.68 14.11 27.28
CA MET A 163 -3.74 13.00 27.15
C MET A 163 -2.79 12.92 28.34
N SER A 164 -2.38 14.08 28.87
CA SER A 164 -1.47 14.22 30.00
C SER A 164 -1.90 13.46 31.27
N ASN A 165 -3.21 13.30 31.50
CA ASN A 165 -3.74 12.59 32.66
C ASN A 165 -3.43 11.08 32.68
N TYR A 166 -3.03 10.52 31.53
CA TYR A 166 -2.88 9.08 31.35
C TYR A 166 -1.43 8.62 31.13
N VAL A 167 -0.49 9.54 30.99
CA VAL A 167 0.92 9.24 30.65
C VAL A 167 1.57 8.27 31.63
N ASP A 168 1.44 8.52 32.94
CA ASP A 168 2.03 7.66 33.97
C ASP A 168 1.46 6.24 33.93
N LYS A 169 0.15 6.13 33.71
CA LYS A 169 -0.53 4.83 33.58
C LYS A 169 -0.05 4.07 32.35
N LEU A 170 0.12 4.79 31.22
CA LEU A 170 0.60 4.19 29.99
C LEU A 170 2.06 3.74 30.11
N LEU A 171 2.93 4.55 30.71
CA LEU A 171 4.32 4.18 30.98
C LEU A 171 4.40 2.95 31.89
N ALA A 172 3.62 2.90 32.97
CA ALA A 172 3.56 1.75 33.85
C ALA A 172 3.09 0.48 33.12
N HIS A 173 2.13 0.61 32.19
CA HIS A 173 1.69 -0.50 31.34
C HIS A 173 2.80 -0.98 30.40
N ILE A 174 3.49 -0.05 29.70
CA ILE A 174 4.59 -0.39 28.79
C ILE A 174 5.75 -1.06 29.54
N ASP A 175 6.09 -0.58 30.73
CA ASP A 175 7.18 -1.13 31.55
C ASP A 175 6.83 -2.54 32.09
N SER A 176 5.56 -2.80 32.41
CA SER A 176 5.10 -4.11 32.92
C SER A 176 4.77 -5.12 31.81
N ASN A 177 4.64 -4.68 30.56
CA ASN A 177 4.34 -5.51 29.40
C ASN A 177 5.38 -5.29 28.28
N PRO A 178 6.57 -5.90 28.38
CA PRO A 178 7.67 -5.65 27.44
C PRO A 178 7.31 -5.97 25.97
N GLU A 179 6.38 -6.88 25.74
CA GLU A 179 5.89 -7.30 24.44
C GLU A 179 4.81 -6.38 23.84
N PHE A 180 4.35 -5.38 24.57
CA PHE A 180 3.24 -4.53 24.14
C PHE A 180 3.54 -3.77 22.85
N ILE A 181 4.78 -3.27 22.67
CA ILE A 181 5.21 -2.55 21.46
C ILE A 181 6.37 -3.31 20.84
N GLN A 182 6.18 -3.79 19.61
CA GLN A 182 7.18 -4.50 18.83
C GLN A 182 7.34 -3.88 17.44
N PRO A 183 8.55 -3.92 16.86
CA PRO A 183 9.86 -4.30 17.42
C PRO A 183 10.33 -3.41 18.58
N GLU A 184 11.31 -3.87 19.35
CA GLU A 184 11.88 -3.14 20.51
C GLU A 184 12.46 -1.76 20.11
N SER A 185 12.98 -1.62 18.91
CA SER A 185 13.44 -0.33 18.34
C SER A 185 12.30 0.70 18.32
N ARG A 186 11.09 0.27 17.99
CA ARG A 186 9.88 1.11 17.93
C ARG A 186 9.38 1.50 19.32
N LYS A 187 9.45 0.58 20.28
CA LYS A 187 9.15 0.90 21.68
C LYS A 187 10.04 2.03 22.19
N LYS A 188 11.36 1.94 21.96
CA LYS A 188 12.32 2.98 22.33
C LYS A 188 12.00 4.32 21.67
N GLU A 189 11.65 4.30 20.39
CA GLU A 189 11.25 5.49 19.65
C GLU A 189 10.00 6.16 20.28
N MET A 190 8.95 5.41 20.55
CA MET A 190 7.70 5.93 21.13
C MET A 190 7.91 6.49 22.53
N VAL A 191 8.62 5.77 23.39
CA VAL A 191 8.85 6.19 24.77
C VAL A 191 9.74 7.44 24.83
N ASN A 192 10.84 7.47 24.08
CA ASN A 192 11.82 8.56 24.18
C ASN A 192 11.36 9.83 23.46
N ASN A 193 10.71 9.69 22.29
CA ASN A 193 10.37 10.85 21.46
C ASN A 193 9.01 11.46 21.79
N PHE A 194 8.11 10.73 22.49
CA PHE A 194 6.76 11.21 22.74
C PHE A 194 6.32 11.17 24.20
N LEU A 195 6.75 10.18 25.00
CA LEU A 195 6.27 10.05 26.38
C LEU A 195 7.23 10.64 27.43
N ARG A 196 8.55 10.52 27.22
CA ARG A 196 9.60 11.06 28.12
C ARG A 196 10.27 12.31 27.56
N VAL A 197 9.58 13.04 26.70
CA VAL A 197 10.07 14.30 26.13
C VAL A 197 9.91 15.46 27.11
N GLU A 198 10.80 16.45 27.04
CA GLU A 198 10.68 17.68 27.83
C GLU A 198 9.37 18.41 27.48
N GLY A 199 8.60 18.81 28.50
CA GLY A 199 7.24 19.36 28.35
C GLY A 199 6.12 18.33 28.32
N GLY A 200 6.43 17.03 28.29
CA GLY A 200 5.45 15.92 28.35
C GLY A 200 4.54 15.82 27.12
N LEU A 201 3.67 14.80 27.14
CA LEU A 201 2.67 14.59 26.11
C LEU A 201 1.59 15.69 26.16
N GLN A 202 1.40 16.39 25.05
CA GLN A 202 0.41 17.45 24.94
C GLN A 202 -1.00 16.88 24.76
N ASP A 203 -2.01 17.66 25.19
CA ASP A 203 -3.40 17.31 24.99
C ASP A 203 -3.75 17.29 23.49
N LEU A 204 -4.57 16.33 23.11
CA LEU A 204 -4.88 16.06 21.71
C LEU A 204 -6.12 16.82 21.25
N CYS A 205 -6.02 17.59 20.18
CA CYS A 205 -7.17 18.16 19.49
C CYS A 205 -8.02 17.02 18.90
N VAL A 206 -9.29 16.90 19.33
CA VAL A 206 -10.18 15.79 18.94
C VAL A 206 -11.42 16.26 18.16
N SER A 207 -11.47 17.51 17.73
CA SER A 207 -12.52 18.00 16.85
C SER A 207 -12.02 19.08 15.87
N ARG A 208 -12.80 19.31 14.81
CA ARG A 208 -12.50 20.29 13.77
C ARG A 208 -13.77 21.04 13.36
N THR A 209 -13.60 22.30 12.92
CA THR A 209 -14.67 23.13 12.35
C THR A 209 -14.37 23.58 10.91
N SER A 210 -13.13 23.37 10.44
CA SER A 210 -12.64 23.85 9.14
C SER A 210 -13.14 23.05 7.94
N PHE A 211 -13.72 21.88 8.14
CA PHE A 211 -14.35 21.03 7.13
C PHE A 211 -15.59 20.35 7.69
N LYS A 212 -16.41 19.72 6.83
CA LYS A 212 -17.70 19.13 7.20
C LYS A 212 -17.77 17.62 7.07
N TRP A 213 -16.86 17.01 6.28
CA TRP A 213 -16.84 15.59 6.06
C TRP A 213 -16.18 14.85 7.23
N GLY A 214 -16.97 14.44 8.18
CA GLY A 214 -16.60 13.74 9.41
C GLY A 214 -17.83 13.51 10.29
N ILE A 215 -17.65 12.78 11.38
CA ILE A 215 -18.73 12.45 12.33
C ILE A 215 -19.06 13.71 13.16
N PRO A 216 -20.29 14.25 13.09
CA PRO A 216 -20.65 15.42 13.86
C PRO A 216 -20.61 15.18 15.37
N VAL A 217 -20.15 16.14 16.15
CA VAL A 217 -20.27 16.12 17.61
C VAL A 217 -21.73 16.35 17.98
N ASP A 218 -22.39 15.39 18.60
CA ASP A 218 -23.83 15.35 18.84
C ASP A 218 -24.37 16.65 19.51
N PHE A 219 -23.70 17.13 20.56
CA PHE A 219 -24.10 18.30 21.32
C PHE A 219 -23.54 19.64 20.79
N ASP A 220 -22.65 19.64 19.79
CA ASP A 220 -22.13 20.83 19.09
C ASP A 220 -21.87 20.53 17.61
N PRO A 221 -22.91 20.50 16.76
CA PRO A 221 -22.81 20.05 15.35
C PRO A 221 -21.96 20.95 14.44
N ARG A 222 -21.39 22.05 14.95
CA ARG A 222 -20.40 22.85 14.21
C ARG A 222 -19.07 22.16 14.14
N HIS A 223 -18.81 21.21 15.05
CA HIS A 223 -17.61 20.39 15.13
C HIS A 223 -17.86 19.03 14.52
N VAL A 224 -16.86 18.52 13.83
CA VAL A 224 -16.73 17.09 13.47
C VAL A 224 -15.62 16.45 14.30
N THR A 225 -15.79 15.17 14.62
CA THR A 225 -14.80 14.39 15.35
C THR A 225 -13.50 14.32 14.57
N TYR A 226 -12.38 14.45 15.26
CA TYR A 226 -11.05 14.32 14.66
C TYR A 226 -10.78 12.88 14.22
N VAL A 227 -10.19 12.74 13.04
CA VAL A 227 -10.01 11.46 12.34
C VAL A 227 -9.41 10.35 13.20
N TRP A 228 -8.47 10.64 14.10
CA TRP A 228 -7.85 9.59 14.91
C TRP A 228 -8.72 9.08 16.06
N LEU A 229 -9.63 9.89 16.63
CA LEU A 229 -10.62 9.37 17.57
C LEU A 229 -11.65 8.50 16.84
N ASP A 230 -12.05 8.92 15.66
CA ASP A 230 -12.90 8.15 14.75
C ASP A 230 -12.21 6.83 14.34
N ALA A 231 -11.09 6.92 13.64
CA ALA A 231 -10.41 5.75 13.07
C ALA A 231 -10.02 4.70 14.12
N LEU A 232 -9.45 5.10 15.28
CA LEU A 232 -8.97 4.13 16.27
C LEU A 232 -10.09 3.35 16.96
N THR A 233 -11.28 3.92 17.09
CA THR A 233 -12.42 3.22 17.71
C THR A 233 -13.00 2.10 16.84
N ASN A 234 -12.61 2.01 15.55
CA ASN A 234 -13.03 0.92 14.67
C ASN A 234 -12.77 -0.47 15.28
N TYR A 235 -11.66 -0.64 16.00
CA TYR A 235 -11.23 -1.92 16.55
C TYR A 235 -12.18 -2.50 17.58
N ILE A 236 -12.94 -1.67 18.28
CA ILE A 236 -13.97 -2.10 19.23
C ILE A 236 -15.36 -2.06 18.62
N THR A 237 -15.66 -1.11 17.75
CA THR A 237 -16.98 -1.02 17.10
C THR A 237 -17.21 -2.16 16.12
N ALA A 238 -16.16 -2.68 15.46
CA ALA A 238 -16.21 -3.88 14.63
C ALA A 238 -16.65 -5.14 15.44
N LEU A 239 -16.41 -5.16 16.76
CA LEU A 239 -16.88 -6.21 17.64
C LEU A 239 -18.28 -5.93 18.25
N GLY A 240 -18.89 -4.79 17.88
CA GLY A 240 -20.20 -4.37 18.41
C GLY A 240 -20.12 -3.78 19.82
N TYR A 241 -19.03 -3.04 20.12
CA TYR A 241 -18.92 -2.29 21.38
C TYR A 241 -20.04 -1.28 21.54
N ASP A 242 -20.70 -1.32 22.68
CA ASP A 242 -21.76 -0.38 23.07
C ASP A 242 -21.24 0.55 24.18
N PRO A 243 -21.02 1.86 23.89
CA PRO A 243 -20.50 2.81 24.88
C PRO A 243 -21.38 3.04 26.11
N ASP A 244 -22.68 2.71 26.02
CA ASP A 244 -23.66 2.88 27.10
C ASP A 244 -23.63 1.71 28.10
N LYS A 245 -22.88 0.64 27.80
CA LYS A 245 -22.77 -0.57 28.63
C LYS A 245 -21.43 -0.67 29.34
N THR A 246 -21.46 -1.31 30.50
CA THR A 246 -20.23 -1.76 31.19
C THR A 246 -19.58 -2.91 30.40
N TYR A 247 -18.33 -3.25 30.74
CA TYR A 247 -17.63 -4.37 30.09
C TYR A 247 -18.39 -5.71 30.25
N GLU A 248 -18.97 -5.96 31.42
CA GLU A 248 -19.72 -7.16 31.72
C GLU A 248 -21.03 -7.29 30.92
N GLU A 249 -21.64 -6.14 30.57
CA GLU A 249 -22.89 -6.06 29.80
C GLU A 249 -22.66 -6.09 28.30
N GLN A 250 -21.42 -6.02 27.83
CA GLN A 250 -21.10 -6.12 26.40
C GLN A 250 -21.53 -7.47 25.82
N SER A 251 -21.67 -7.50 24.50
CA SER A 251 -22.02 -8.72 23.78
C SER A 251 -21.03 -9.86 24.01
N GLU A 252 -21.48 -11.10 23.91
CA GLU A 252 -20.59 -12.27 24.00
C GLU A 252 -19.52 -12.25 22.91
N HIS A 253 -19.81 -11.68 21.74
CA HIS A 253 -18.85 -11.52 20.65
C HIS A 253 -17.73 -10.56 21.05
N PHE A 254 -18.08 -9.38 21.60
CA PHE A 254 -17.10 -8.43 22.11
C PHE A 254 -16.23 -9.05 23.21
N LYS A 255 -16.84 -9.62 24.23
CA LYS A 255 -16.13 -10.25 25.36
C LYS A 255 -15.24 -11.41 24.93
N LYS A 256 -15.63 -12.14 23.88
CA LYS A 256 -14.85 -13.25 23.34
C LYS A 256 -13.54 -12.75 22.71
N TYR A 257 -13.58 -11.72 21.89
CA TYR A 257 -12.42 -11.30 21.10
C TYR A 257 -11.63 -10.14 21.73
N TRP A 258 -12.28 -9.22 22.47
CA TRP A 258 -11.55 -8.16 23.15
C TRP A 258 -10.94 -8.64 24.47
N PRO A 259 -9.69 -8.27 24.84
CA PRO A 259 -8.79 -7.40 24.11
C PRO A 259 -8.17 -8.05 22.87
N CYS A 260 -7.78 -7.19 21.93
CA CYS A 260 -7.07 -7.57 20.71
C CYS A 260 -5.74 -8.25 21.05
N ASP A 261 -5.40 -9.34 20.34
CA ASP A 261 -4.12 -10.03 20.53
C ASP A 261 -2.99 -9.29 19.83
N VAL A 262 -3.23 -8.74 18.61
CA VAL A 262 -2.25 -7.89 17.91
C VAL A 262 -2.90 -6.90 16.97
N HIS A 263 -2.43 -5.64 17.02
CA HIS A 263 -2.59 -4.66 15.95
C HIS A 263 -1.34 -4.70 15.08
N ILE A 264 -1.47 -5.08 13.81
CA ILE A 264 -0.40 -5.04 12.80
C ILE A 264 -0.57 -3.75 12.01
N ILE A 265 0.39 -2.84 12.11
CA ILE A 265 0.27 -1.48 11.56
C ILE A 265 1.59 -1.00 10.96
N GLY A 266 1.53 -0.04 10.04
CA GLY A 266 2.72 0.64 9.55
C GLY A 266 3.41 1.47 10.65
N LYS A 267 4.74 1.52 10.64
CA LYS A 267 5.54 2.28 11.62
C LYS A 267 5.22 3.77 11.68
N ASP A 268 4.66 4.34 10.60
CA ASP A 268 4.28 5.76 10.48
C ASP A 268 3.11 6.16 11.37
N ILE A 269 2.22 5.22 11.68
CA ILE A 269 1.05 5.44 12.53
C ILE A 269 1.17 4.79 13.91
N LEU A 270 2.36 4.32 14.25
CA LEU A 270 2.63 3.64 15.52
C LEU A 270 2.30 4.50 16.74
N ARG A 271 2.60 5.82 16.69
CA ARG A 271 2.27 6.76 17.76
C ARG A 271 0.78 6.75 18.11
N PHE A 272 -0.08 6.69 17.10
CA PHE A 272 -1.52 6.70 17.31
C PHE A 272 -2.02 5.40 17.98
N HIS A 273 -1.41 4.27 17.65
CA HIS A 273 -1.80 2.94 18.17
C HIS A 273 -1.16 2.57 19.51
N THR A 274 -0.01 3.18 19.84
CA THR A 274 0.72 2.88 21.07
C THR A 274 0.58 3.94 22.15
N ILE A 275 0.10 5.15 21.78
CA ILE A 275 -0.08 6.26 22.72
C ILE A 275 -1.57 6.66 22.75
N TYR A 276 -2.17 7.12 21.63
CA TYR A 276 -3.52 7.66 21.64
C TYR A 276 -4.56 6.57 21.91
N TRP A 277 -4.48 5.45 21.21
CA TRP A 277 -5.42 4.35 21.36
C TRP A 277 -5.45 3.75 22.78
N PRO A 278 -4.32 3.38 23.37
CA PRO A 278 -4.31 2.92 24.77
C PRO A 278 -4.90 3.94 25.75
N ILE A 279 -4.63 5.22 25.55
CA ILE A 279 -5.17 6.28 26.43
C ILE A 279 -6.70 6.37 26.27
N PHE A 280 -7.24 6.32 25.06
CA PHE A 280 -8.70 6.27 24.86
C PHE A 280 -9.33 5.03 25.52
N LEU A 281 -8.69 3.88 25.40
CA LEU A 281 -9.16 2.66 26.07
C LEU A 281 -9.12 2.77 27.61
N MET A 282 -8.07 3.35 28.17
CA MET A 282 -7.98 3.63 29.61
C MET A 282 -9.11 4.57 30.07
N ALA A 283 -9.44 5.59 29.28
CA ALA A 283 -10.54 6.51 29.55
C ALA A 283 -11.92 5.83 29.44
N LEU A 284 -12.05 4.84 28.56
CA LEU A 284 -13.26 4.00 28.44
C LEU A 284 -13.34 2.91 29.55
N GLY A 285 -12.27 2.69 30.30
CA GLY A 285 -12.19 1.61 31.29
C GLY A 285 -12.06 0.22 30.65
N LEU A 286 -11.53 0.14 29.43
CA LEU A 286 -11.36 -1.10 28.68
C LEU A 286 -9.95 -1.68 28.83
N PRO A 287 -9.78 -3.02 28.76
CA PRO A 287 -8.48 -3.66 28.67
C PRO A 287 -7.72 -3.18 27.43
N LEU A 288 -6.39 -3.08 27.52
CA LEU A 288 -5.54 -2.70 26.38
C LEU A 288 -5.25 -3.89 25.49
N PRO A 289 -4.91 -3.66 24.19
CA PRO A 289 -4.40 -4.69 23.30
C PRO A 289 -3.17 -5.36 23.89
N LYS A 290 -2.96 -6.65 23.59
CA LYS A 290 -1.79 -7.37 24.10
C LYS A 290 -0.50 -6.93 23.40
N LYS A 291 -0.57 -6.67 22.08
CA LYS A 291 0.59 -6.30 21.25
C LYS A 291 0.20 -5.31 20.15
N VAL A 292 1.11 -4.38 19.87
CA VAL A 292 1.10 -3.53 18.67
C VAL A 292 2.41 -3.79 17.93
N PHE A 293 2.30 -4.35 16.73
CA PHE A 293 3.45 -4.62 15.87
C PHE A 293 3.55 -3.56 14.77
N GLY A 294 4.60 -2.74 14.85
CA GLY A 294 4.89 -1.68 13.88
C GLY A 294 5.80 -2.19 12.76
N HIS A 295 5.21 -2.66 11.64
CA HIS A 295 5.98 -3.18 10.54
C HIS A 295 6.72 -2.08 9.75
N PRO A 296 7.90 -2.39 9.16
CA PRO A 296 8.64 -1.50 8.28
C PRO A 296 7.91 -1.19 6.96
N TRP A 297 8.48 -0.29 6.17
CA TRP A 297 7.94 0.09 4.86
C TRP A 297 8.60 -0.65 3.70
N PHE A 298 7.85 -0.78 2.61
CA PHE A 298 8.43 -1.05 1.30
C PHE A 298 8.75 0.26 0.58
N ASN A 299 10.03 0.51 0.35
CA ASN A 299 10.52 1.62 -0.45
C ASN A 299 10.77 1.16 -1.90
N ALA A 300 10.46 2.02 -2.89
CA ALA A 300 10.82 1.71 -4.26
C ALA A 300 12.36 1.66 -4.40
N ALA A 301 12.83 0.76 -5.22
CA ALA A 301 14.25 0.70 -5.61
C ALA A 301 14.40 0.97 -7.11
N GLU A 302 15.57 1.44 -7.52
CA GLU A 302 15.91 1.53 -8.94
C GLU A 302 15.95 0.14 -9.58
N GLU A 303 15.48 0.05 -10.83
CA GLU A 303 15.57 -1.18 -11.60
C GLU A 303 17.02 -1.42 -12.04
N LYS A 304 17.72 -2.30 -11.33
CA LYS A 304 19.11 -2.70 -11.64
C LYS A 304 19.20 -4.21 -11.76
N LYS A 305 20.06 -4.71 -12.67
CA LYS A 305 20.33 -6.13 -12.79
C LYS A 305 20.76 -6.69 -11.43
N GLY A 306 20.12 -7.79 -11.01
CA GLY A 306 20.37 -8.42 -9.70
C GLY A 306 19.54 -7.84 -8.54
N GLY A 307 18.61 -6.90 -8.80
CA GLY A 307 17.66 -6.41 -7.79
C GLY A 307 18.24 -5.52 -6.68
N GLN A 308 19.51 -5.10 -6.81
CA GLN A 308 20.22 -4.30 -5.81
C GLN A 308 20.27 -2.80 -6.19
N GLY A 309 19.14 -2.26 -6.61
CA GLY A 309 19.02 -0.83 -6.90
C GLY A 309 19.02 0.03 -5.63
N ASP A 310 19.47 1.29 -5.77
CA ASP A 310 19.40 2.25 -4.69
C ASP A 310 17.95 2.59 -4.36
N GLU A 311 17.71 2.94 -3.11
CA GLU A 311 16.38 3.30 -2.63
C GLU A 311 15.93 4.63 -3.25
N VAL A 312 14.71 4.67 -3.76
CA VAL A 312 14.07 5.86 -4.34
C VAL A 312 12.71 6.07 -3.70
N LYS A 313 12.39 7.31 -3.37
CA LYS A 313 11.08 7.63 -2.82
C LYS A 313 9.97 7.31 -3.83
N MET A 314 8.99 6.49 -3.43
CA MET A 314 7.78 6.28 -4.23
C MET A 314 7.03 7.60 -4.43
N SER A 315 6.70 7.90 -5.69
CA SER A 315 5.93 9.09 -6.03
C SER A 315 5.13 8.85 -7.32
N LYS A 316 3.84 9.22 -7.31
CA LYS A 316 3.01 9.16 -8.52
C LYS A 316 3.57 10.04 -9.65
N SER A 317 4.15 11.20 -9.31
CA SER A 317 4.77 12.09 -10.28
C SER A 317 6.02 11.50 -10.95
N ARG A 318 6.68 10.54 -10.29
CA ARG A 318 7.83 9.79 -10.84
C ARG A 318 7.40 8.49 -11.55
N GLY A 319 6.12 8.12 -11.50
CA GLY A 319 5.62 6.88 -12.11
C GLY A 319 6.17 5.59 -11.48
N ASN A 320 6.82 5.66 -10.31
CA ASN A 320 7.47 4.53 -9.66
C ASN A 320 6.63 3.87 -8.54
N VAL A 321 5.35 4.22 -8.45
CA VAL A 321 4.43 3.55 -7.50
C VAL A 321 4.09 2.17 -8.02
N ILE A 322 4.33 1.13 -7.22
CA ILE A 322 4.05 -0.25 -7.55
C ILE A 322 2.76 -0.68 -6.84
N TYR A 323 1.90 -1.40 -7.58
CA TYR A 323 0.62 -1.92 -7.10
C TYR A 323 0.63 -3.45 -7.12
N ALA A 324 0.06 -4.07 -6.07
CA ALA A 324 0.07 -5.52 -5.92
C ALA A 324 -0.78 -6.23 -6.98
N ASP A 325 -1.90 -5.64 -7.36
CA ASP A 325 -2.79 -6.17 -8.40
C ASP A 325 -2.16 -6.18 -9.79
N GLU A 326 -1.30 -5.18 -10.11
CA GLU A 326 -0.53 -5.12 -11.34
C GLU A 326 0.61 -6.17 -11.34
N LEU A 327 1.30 -6.35 -10.21
CA LEU A 327 2.30 -7.41 -10.08
C LEU A 327 1.68 -8.80 -10.25
N ALA A 328 0.45 -9.00 -9.72
CA ALA A 328 -0.23 -10.29 -9.82
C ALA A 328 -0.60 -10.69 -11.26
N GLU A 329 -0.69 -9.75 -12.19
CA GLU A 329 -0.89 -10.05 -13.62
C GLU A 329 0.31 -10.80 -14.22
N THR A 330 1.51 -10.53 -13.72
CA THR A 330 2.76 -11.16 -14.22
C THR A 330 3.19 -12.35 -13.37
N PHE A 331 3.12 -12.22 -12.04
CA PHE A 331 3.69 -13.19 -11.10
C PHE A 331 2.64 -14.06 -10.40
N GLY A 332 1.34 -13.83 -10.66
CA GLY A 332 0.26 -14.49 -9.93
C GLY A 332 0.15 -13.99 -8.47
N VAL A 333 -0.97 -14.28 -7.83
CA VAL A 333 -1.26 -13.84 -6.46
C VAL A 333 -0.25 -14.42 -5.47
N ASP A 334 0.01 -15.72 -5.53
CA ASP A 334 0.97 -16.39 -4.64
C ASP A 334 2.41 -15.89 -4.83
N GLY A 335 2.79 -15.50 -6.06
CA GLY A 335 4.09 -14.89 -6.32
C GLY A 335 4.25 -13.53 -5.64
N VAL A 336 3.20 -12.70 -5.68
CA VAL A 336 3.16 -11.39 -4.99
C VAL A 336 3.16 -11.56 -3.47
N ARG A 337 2.33 -12.48 -2.94
CA ARG A 337 2.28 -12.78 -1.51
C ARG A 337 3.62 -13.26 -0.98
N TYR A 338 4.24 -14.22 -1.70
CA TYR A 338 5.56 -14.75 -1.32
C TYR A 338 6.62 -13.64 -1.29
N PHE A 339 6.70 -12.82 -2.34
CA PHE A 339 7.63 -11.69 -2.37
C PHE A 339 7.40 -10.74 -1.19
N ALA A 340 6.15 -10.34 -0.96
CA ALA A 340 5.79 -9.43 0.13
C ALA A 340 6.25 -9.95 1.51
N LEU A 341 6.06 -11.24 1.76
CA LEU A 341 6.32 -11.88 3.06
C LEU A 341 7.78 -12.32 3.24
N SER A 342 8.53 -12.60 2.14
CA SER A 342 9.91 -13.07 2.20
C SER A 342 10.96 -11.98 2.06
N GLU A 343 10.60 -10.80 1.56
CA GLU A 343 11.55 -9.70 1.29
C GLU A 343 11.61 -8.67 2.41
N MET A 344 10.59 -8.59 3.27
CA MET A 344 10.54 -7.60 4.34
C MET A 344 11.33 -8.04 5.57
N PRO A 345 12.43 -7.35 5.93
CA PRO A 345 13.12 -7.59 7.19
C PRO A 345 12.25 -7.25 8.41
N TYR A 346 12.57 -7.80 9.57
CA TYR A 346 11.75 -7.63 10.79
C TYR A 346 11.61 -6.17 11.26
N ASP A 347 12.69 -5.37 11.26
CA ASP A 347 12.72 -4.00 11.80
C ASP A 347 13.33 -2.96 10.85
N GLN A 348 13.71 -3.37 9.64
CA GLN A 348 14.29 -2.51 8.61
C GLN A 348 13.39 -2.44 7.39
N ASP A 349 13.45 -1.32 6.65
CA ASP A 349 12.67 -1.14 5.45
C ASP A 349 13.09 -2.11 4.34
N GLY A 350 12.09 -2.69 3.69
CA GLY A 350 12.27 -3.54 2.53
C GLY A 350 12.32 -2.73 1.23
N ARG A 351 12.78 -3.37 0.16
CA ARG A 351 12.89 -2.73 -1.16
C ARG A 351 12.06 -3.48 -2.19
N ILE A 352 11.43 -2.72 -3.08
CA ILE A 352 10.65 -3.31 -4.17
C ILE A 352 10.97 -2.64 -5.51
N CYS A 353 11.27 -3.48 -6.49
CA CYS A 353 11.31 -3.17 -7.91
C CYS A 353 10.91 -4.44 -8.70
N TYR A 354 10.54 -4.30 -9.95
CA TYR A 354 10.12 -5.47 -10.76
C TYR A 354 11.24 -6.51 -10.89
N THR A 355 12.49 -6.06 -10.96
CA THR A 355 13.66 -6.93 -11.06
C THR A 355 13.86 -7.80 -9.82
N ASN A 356 13.70 -7.28 -8.60
CA ASN A 356 13.86 -8.12 -7.40
C ASN A 356 12.65 -9.05 -7.18
N VAL A 357 11.43 -8.64 -7.57
CA VAL A 357 10.28 -9.56 -7.60
C VAL A 357 10.55 -10.74 -8.54
N LEU A 358 11.01 -10.45 -9.77
CA LEU A 358 11.37 -11.48 -10.75
C LEU A 358 12.44 -12.44 -10.23
N LEU A 359 13.50 -11.89 -9.63
CA LEU A 359 14.60 -12.69 -9.09
C LEU A 359 14.10 -13.65 -8.00
N ARG A 360 13.36 -13.14 -7.02
CA ARG A 360 12.82 -13.94 -5.92
C ARG A 360 11.84 -15.01 -6.42
N TYR A 361 10.91 -14.63 -7.30
CA TYR A 361 9.96 -15.54 -7.92
C TYR A 361 10.65 -16.68 -8.67
N ASN A 362 11.60 -16.37 -9.56
CA ASN A 362 12.28 -17.38 -10.35
C ASN A 362 13.20 -18.27 -9.51
N THR A 363 13.91 -17.70 -8.53
CA THR A 363 14.88 -18.46 -7.71
C THR A 363 14.16 -19.38 -6.74
N ASP A 364 13.25 -18.86 -5.97
CA ASP A 364 12.65 -19.60 -4.86
C ASP A 364 11.43 -20.41 -5.33
N LEU A 365 10.48 -19.77 -6.01
CA LEU A 365 9.24 -20.46 -6.37
C LEU A 365 9.41 -21.37 -7.59
N ALA A 366 9.95 -20.88 -8.69
CA ALA A 366 10.05 -21.68 -9.90
C ALA A 366 11.19 -22.71 -9.82
N ASN A 367 12.43 -22.27 -9.50
CA ASN A 367 13.60 -23.13 -9.56
C ASN A 367 13.81 -24.00 -8.31
N ASN A 368 13.37 -23.55 -7.12
CA ASN A 368 13.52 -24.35 -5.91
C ASN A 368 12.28 -25.22 -5.66
N LEU A 369 11.16 -24.61 -5.24
CA LEU A 369 9.93 -25.36 -4.91
C LEU A 369 9.33 -26.06 -6.13
N GLY A 370 9.09 -25.32 -7.22
CA GLY A 370 8.44 -25.86 -8.43
C GLY A 370 9.24 -26.99 -9.06
N ASN A 371 10.58 -26.84 -9.13
CA ASN A 371 11.47 -27.87 -9.65
C ASN A 371 11.52 -29.12 -8.75
N LEU A 372 11.58 -28.93 -7.42
CA LEU A 372 11.57 -30.07 -6.47
C LEU A 372 10.30 -30.90 -6.63
N VAL A 373 9.14 -30.27 -6.61
CA VAL A 373 7.84 -30.95 -6.76
C VAL A 373 7.76 -31.67 -8.12
N SER A 374 8.09 -30.99 -9.19
CA SER A 374 8.02 -31.54 -10.55
C SER A 374 8.98 -32.74 -10.76
N ARG A 375 10.25 -32.61 -10.31
CA ARG A 375 11.24 -33.72 -10.40
C ARG A 375 10.81 -34.91 -9.57
N THR A 376 10.38 -34.69 -8.33
CA THR A 376 9.96 -35.77 -7.42
C THR A 376 8.73 -36.49 -7.95
N HIS A 377 7.73 -35.74 -8.40
CA HIS A 377 6.52 -36.30 -9.03
C HIS A 377 6.85 -37.13 -10.26
N ALA A 378 7.66 -36.61 -11.19
CA ALA A 378 8.05 -37.31 -12.42
C ALA A 378 8.84 -38.59 -12.14
N MET A 379 9.73 -38.60 -11.14
CA MET A 379 10.47 -39.79 -10.74
C MET A 379 9.57 -40.85 -10.11
N THR A 380 8.60 -40.43 -9.27
CA THR A 380 7.64 -41.36 -8.67
C THR A 380 6.71 -41.95 -9.72
N MET A 381 6.22 -41.14 -10.67
CA MET A 381 5.47 -41.64 -11.82
C MET A 381 6.28 -42.70 -12.63
N LYS A 382 7.54 -42.39 -12.88
CA LYS A 382 8.39 -43.24 -13.75
C LYS A 382 8.81 -44.56 -13.09
N TYR A 383 9.12 -44.57 -11.79
CA TYR A 383 9.74 -45.69 -11.12
C TYR A 383 8.80 -46.50 -10.23
N PHE A 384 7.66 -45.91 -9.86
CA PHE A 384 6.64 -46.51 -8.98
C PHE A 384 5.20 -46.34 -9.53
N ASP A 385 5.06 -46.11 -10.84
CA ASP A 385 3.74 -45.97 -11.50
C ASP A 385 2.83 -44.95 -10.82
N GLY A 386 3.42 -43.89 -10.23
CA GLY A 386 2.72 -42.85 -9.51
C GLY A 386 2.21 -43.24 -8.11
N VAL A 387 2.56 -44.39 -7.62
CA VAL A 387 2.22 -44.83 -6.26
C VAL A 387 3.32 -44.38 -5.29
N ILE A 388 2.92 -43.72 -4.19
CA ILE A 388 3.85 -43.30 -3.13
C ILE A 388 4.48 -44.56 -2.52
N PRO A 389 5.84 -44.75 -2.62
CA PRO A 389 6.48 -45.96 -2.16
C PRO A 389 6.51 -46.06 -0.63
N THR A 390 6.60 -47.27 -0.11
CA THR A 390 6.77 -47.53 1.33
C THR A 390 8.22 -47.25 1.72
N PRO A 391 8.48 -46.40 2.71
CA PRO A 391 9.83 -46.14 3.21
C PRO A 391 10.35 -47.31 4.07
N ALA A 392 11.66 -47.44 4.19
CA ALA A 392 12.29 -48.44 5.05
C ALA A 392 12.11 -48.09 6.55
N SER A 393 12.01 -46.78 6.89
CA SER A 393 11.84 -46.30 8.26
C SER A 393 10.35 -46.03 8.59
N VAL A 394 9.98 -46.26 9.84
CA VAL A 394 8.65 -45.88 10.36
C VAL A 394 8.56 -44.38 10.65
N ALA A 395 7.33 -43.89 10.77
CA ALA A 395 7.10 -42.51 11.19
C ALA A 395 7.72 -42.22 12.58
N ARG A 396 8.39 -41.06 12.72
CA ARG A 396 9.03 -40.63 13.97
C ARG A 396 8.82 -39.16 14.24
N PRO A 397 8.73 -38.77 15.55
CA PRO A 397 8.75 -37.36 15.93
C PRO A 397 9.99 -36.66 15.42
N LEU A 398 9.85 -35.47 14.87
CA LEU A 398 10.99 -34.67 14.42
C LEU A 398 11.91 -34.25 15.56
N ALA A 399 11.39 -34.16 16.80
CA ALA A 399 12.21 -33.91 17.98
C ALA A 399 13.35 -34.92 18.16
N ASP A 400 13.18 -36.16 17.69
CA ASP A 400 14.21 -37.21 17.77
C ASP A 400 15.43 -36.91 16.86
N TYR A 401 15.31 -35.98 15.91
CA TYR A 401 16.37 -35.56 14.98
C TYR A 401 17.04 -34.23 15.39
N ILE A 402 16.50 -33.55 16.42
CA ILE A 402 17.09 -32.32 16.98
C ILE A 402 18.13 -32.74 18.02
N VAL A 403 19.40 -32.69 17.61
CA VAL A 403 20.51 -32.99 18.53
C VAL A 403 20.92 -31.70 19.24
N SER A 404 20.85 -31.66 20.56
CA SER A 404 21.38 -30.54 21.33
C SER A 404 22.91 -30.45 21.15
N HIS A 405 23.45 -29.23 21.19
CA HIS A 405 24.89 -29.00 21.12
C HIS A 405 25.67 -29.82 22.19
N ASP A 406 25.06 -29.97 23.36
CA ASP A 406 25.63 -30.75 24.48
C ASP A 406 25.69 -32.25 24.16
N ALA A 407 24.71 -32.79 23.39
CA ALA A 407 24.71 -34.18 23.00
C ALA A 407 25.77 -34.50 21.91
N LEU A 408 26.07 -33.53 21.03
CA LEU A 408 27.15 -33.61 20.05
C LEU A 408 28.55 -33.66 20.70
N MET A 409 28.66 -33.06 21.90
CA MET A 409 29.91 -33.00 22.67
C MET A 409 30.03 -34.10 23.73
N SER A 410 29.03 -35.00 23.81
CA SER A 410 29.06 -36.14 24.75
C SER A 410 30.08 -37.18 24.35
N PRO A 411 30.90 -37.72 25.30
CA PRO A 411 31.85 -38.77 25.02
C PRO A 411 31.22 -40.08 24.53
N GLU A 412 29.94 -40.29 24.79
CA GLU A 412 29.21 -41.52 24.45
C GLU A 412 28.65 -41.51 23.03
N GLY A 413 28.78 -40.38 22.31
CA GLY A 413 28.29 -40.20 20.94
C GLY A 413 26.76 -40.18 20.83
N VAL A 414 26.24 -39.50 19.84
CA VAL A 414 24.83 -39.53 19.51
C VAL A 414 24.47 -40.90 18.95
N HIS A 415 23.57 -41.63 19.60
CA HIS A 415 22.95 -42.80 19.00
C HIS A 415 22.09 -42.35 17.83
N LEU A 416 22.68 -42.30 16.65
CA LEU A 416 21.93 -42.10 15.41
C LEU A 416 21.03 -43.32 15.20
N PRO A 417 19.78 -43.15 14.78
CA PRO A 417 18.96 -44.26 14.32
C PRO A 417 19.75 -45.05 13.25
N GLU A 418 19.49 -46.36 13.10
CA GLU A 418 20.03 -47.19 12.00
C GLU A 418 19.46 -46.67 10.67
N GLU A 419 19.95 -45.54 10.21
CA GLU A 419 19.48 -44.82 9.05
C GLU A 419 20.69 -44.36 8.20
N ASP A 420 20.48 -44.22 6.90
CA ASP A 420 21.48 -43.62 6.02
C ASP A 420 21.78 -42.19 6.46
N ALA A 421 23.07 -41.83 6.56
CA ALA A 421 23.46 -40.50 7.08
C ALA A 421 22.88 -39.35 6.26
N THR A 422 22.62 -39.54 4.97
CA THR A 422 22.03 -38.54 4.09
C THR A 422 20.53 -38.36 4.38
N ASP A 423 19.83 -39.46 4.72
CA ASP A 423 18.41 -39.41 5.13
C ASP A 423 18.27 -38.70 6.50
N TYR A 424 19.18 -39.04 7.42
CA TYR A 424 19.21 -38.39 8.73
C TYR A 424 19.41 -36.88 8.62
N ASP A 425 20.40 -36.45 7.84
CA ASP A 425 20.70 -35.00 7.64
C ASP A 425 19.52 -34.26 7.00
N LEU A 426 18.83 -34.89 6.04
CA LEU A 426 17.58 -34.30 5.48
C LEU A 426 16.52 -34.14 6.57
N LYS A 427 16.25 -35.19 7.36
CA LYS A 427 15.22 -35.17 8.42
C LYS A 427 15.57 -34.19 9.55
N ALA A 428 16.83 -34.11 9.94
CA ALA A 428 17.34 -33.13 10.89
C ALA A 428 17.17 -31.70 10.38
N THR A 429 17.39 -31.46 9.09
CA THR A 429 17.10 -30.14 8.49
C THR A 429 15.62 -29.82 8.52
N VAL A 430 14.74 -30.78 8.24
CA VAL A 430 13.28 -30.61 8.35
C VAL A 430 12.90 -30.31 9.79
N ALA A 431 13.44 -31.02 10.77
CA ALA A 431 13.18 -30.84 12.18
C ALA A 431 13.53 -29.43 12.67
N ASN A 432 14.73 -28.96 12.30
CA ASN A 432 15.18 -27.61 12.61
C ASN A 432 14.30 -26.54 11.94
N ALA A 433 13.91 -26.75 10.69
CA ALA A 433 13.05 -25.80 9.97
C ALA A 433 11.67 -25.68 10.63
N VAL A 434 11.05 -26.81 11.05
CA VAL A 434 9.75 -26.79 11.73
C VAL A 434 9.84 -26.10 13.09
N ALA A 435 10.89 -26.37 13.88
CA ALA A 435 11.08 -25.75 15.18
C ALA A 435 11.31 -24.24 15.05
N GLN A 436 12.20 -23.82 14.17
CA GLN A 436 12.47 -22.40 13.90
C GLN A 436 11.23 -21.66 13.35
N TYR A 437 10.48 -22.31 12.46
CA TYR A 437 9.28 -21.72 11.87
C TYR A 437 8.24 -21.33 12.93
N GLU A 438 8.01 -22.20 13.93
CA GLU A 438 7.04 -21.94 15.01
C GLU A 438 7.44 -20.71 15.83
N GLU A 439 8.69 -20.64 16.26
CA GLU A 439 9.25 -19.53 17.03
C GLU A 439 9.17 -18.21 16.21
N LEU A 440 9.64 -18.25 14.96
CA LEU A 440 9.68 -17.06 14.09
C LEU A 440 8.29 -16.52 13.74
N MET A 441 7.31 -17.41 13.48
CA MET A 441 5.94 -16.99 13.19
C MET A 441 5.23 -16.43 14.42
N ASP A 442 5.50 -16.96 15.61
CA ASP A 442 4.91 -16.45 16.86
C ASP A 442 5.47 -15.06 17.23
N ASP A 443 6.72 -14.77 16.83
CA ASP A 443 7.39 -13.48 17.06
C ASP A 443 7.34 -12.53 15.86
N TYR A 444 6.54 -12.85 14.84
CA TYR A 444 6.35 -12.02 13.62
C TYR A 444 7.58 -11.85 12.74
N HIS A 445 8.58 -12.73 12.84
CA HIS A 445 9.73 -12.83 11.94
C HIS A 445 9.35 -13.57 10.65
N ILE A 446 8.38 -13.05 9.92
CA ILE A 446 7.71 -13.76 8.82
C ILE A 446 8.66 -14.13 7.69
N ALA A 447 9.57 -13.22 7.32
CA ALA A 447 10.55 -13.49 6.26
C ALA A 447 11.54 -14.58 6.65
N ASP A 448 12.00 -14.58 7.91
CA ASP A 448 12.91 -15.60 8.43
C ASP A 448 12.22 -16.97 8.52
N ALA A 449 10.92 -16.99 8.86
CA ALA A 449 10.10 -18.20 8.85
C ALA A 449 9.99 -18.80 7.42
N ALA A 450 9.76 -17.95 6.41
CA ALA A 450 9.79 -18.39 5.01
C ALA A 450 11.15 -18.95 4.62
N GLU A 451 12.24 -18.27 4.99
CA GLU A 451 13.60 -18.69 4.70
C GLU A 451 13.95 -20.05 5.35
N ALA A 452 13.49 -20.32 6.58
CA ALA A 452 13.65 -21.63 7.22
C ALA A 452 13.05 -22.76 6.37
N VAL A 453 11.84 -22.55 5.81
CA VAL A 453 11.20 -23.52 4.91
C VAL A 453 11.97 -23.66 3.60
N PHE A 454 12.43 -22.57 3.01
CA PHE A 454 13.19 -22.62 1.76
C PHE A 454 14.58 -23.22 1.93
N ASN A 455 15.21 -23.12 3.10
CA ASN A 455 16.44 -23.84 3.45
C ASN A 455 16.20 -25.37 3.44
N MET A 456 15.10 -25.83 4.00
CA MET A 456 14.69 -27.24 3.94
C MET A 456 14.47 -27.69 2.48
N LEU A 457 13.82 -26.88 1.64
CA LEU A 457 13.61 -27.21 0.23
C LEU A 457 14.93 -27.26 -0.56
N ARG A 458 15.87 -26.34 -0.29
CA ARG A 458 17.22 -26.39 -0.86
C ARG A 458 17.97 -27.66 -0.47
N ARG A 459 17.85 -28.07 0.81
CA ARG A 459 18.44 -29.36 1.28
C ARG A 459 17.79 -30.54 0.58
N ALA A 460 16.48 -30.55 0.35
CA ALA A 460 15.79 -31.61 -0.37
C ALA A 460 16.25 -31.71 -1.86
N ASN A 461 16.45 -30.58 -2.54
CA ASN A 461 17.02 -30.58 -3.88
C ASN A 461 18.41 -31.13 -3.90
N LYS A 462 19.31 -30.79 -2.96
CA LYS A 462 20.64 -31.34 -2.82
C LYS A 462 20.61 -32.85 -2.54
N TYR A 463 19.64 -33.31 -1.72
CA TYR A 463 19.46 -34.74 -1.42
C TYR A 463 19.14 -35.56 -2.68
N ILE A 464 18.41 -35.01 -3.67
CA ILE A 464 18.23 -35.67 -4.98
C ILE A 464 19.58 -35.91 -5.68
N ASP A 465 20.46 -34.91 -5.66
CA ASP A 465 21.75 -34.99 -6.36
C ASP A 465 22.73 -35.92 -5.62
N GLU A 466 22.69 -36.02 -4.30
CA GLU A 466 23.50 -36.91 -3.47
C GLU A 466 23.05 -38.38 -3.60
N THR A 467 21.75 -38.62 -3.57
CA THR A 467 21.21 -39.99 -3.62
C THR A 467 21.06 -40.55 -5.02
N MET A 468 21.11 -39.70 -6.05
CA MET A 468 21.04 -40.07 -7.47
C MET A 468 19.95 -41.11 -7.78
N PRO A 469 18.63 -40.78 -7.61
CA PRO A 469 17.54 -41.74 -7.81
C PRO A 469 17.58 -42.44 -9.19
N TRP A 470 18.02 -41.72 -10.22
CA TRP A 470 18.18 -42.28 -11.58
C TRP A 470 19.26 -43.36 -11.69
N ALA A 471 20.24 -43.35 -10.79
CA ALA A 471 21.26 -44.39 -10.70
C ALA A 471 20.74 -45.60 -9.89
N LEU A 472 20.03 -45.33 -8.78
CA LEU A 472 19.36 -46.37 -7.99
C LEU A 472 18.37 -47.19 -8.83
N ALA A 473 17.63 -46.52 -9.71
CA ALA A 473 16.60 -47.12 -10.57
C ALA A 473 17.18 -48.12 -11.63
N LYS A 474 18.50 -48.16 -11.84
CA LYS A 474 19.14 -49.11 -12.77
C LYS A 474 19.39 -50.47 -12.15
N ASP A 475 19.30 -50.61 -10.83
CA ASP A 475 19.56 -51.80 -10.08
C ASP A 475 18.32 -52.20 -9.27
N GLU A 476 17.66 -53.28 -9.68
CA GLU A 476 16.43 -53.75 -9.04
C GLU A 476 16.63 -54.11 -7.55
N SER A 477 17.86 -54.54 -7.17
CA SER A 477 18.19 -54.81 -5.77
C SER A 477 18.15 -53.58 -4.87
N ARG A 478 18.24 -52.39 -5.47
CA ARG A 478 18.20 -51.09 -4.77
C ARG A 478 16.83 -50.38 -4.83
N LYS A 479 15.81 -51.07 -5.33
CA LYS A 479 14.44 -50.50 -5.46
C LYS A 479 13.87 -50.05 -4.13
N ALA A 480 14.08 -50.79 -3.05
CA ALA A 480 13.65 -50.38 -1.70
C ALA A 480 14.32 -49.07 -1.26
N ARG A 481 15.64 -48.91 -1.54
CA ARG A 481 16.36 -47.66 -1.25
C ARG A 481 15.81 -46.48 -2.10
N LEU A 482 15.56 -46.71 -3.37
CA LEU A 482 14.94 -45.75 -4.26
C LEU A 482 13.55 -45.32 -3.72
N GLY A 483 12.76 -46.29 -3.26
CA GLY A 483 11.44 -46.00 -2.63
C GLY A 483 11.58 -45.12 -1.41
N THR A 484 12.53 -45.37 -0.51
CA THR A 484 12.78 -44.54 0.67
C THR A 484 13.20 -43.13 0.27
N VAL A 485 14.10 -42.99 -0.73
CA VAL A 485 14.53 -41.65 -1.21
C VAL A 485 13.36 -40.85 -1.74
N LEU A 486 12.51 -41.42 -2.59
CA LEU A 486 11.36 -40.71 -3.16
C LEU A 486 10.29 -40.40 -2.08
N TYR A 487 10.07 -41.33 -1.14
CA TYR A 487 9.17 -41.08 -0.02
C TYR A 487 9.64 -39.90 0.83
N ASN A 488 10.94 -39.85 1.19
CA ASN A 488 11.50 -38.77 1.98
C ASN A 488 11.32 -37.40 1.29
N LEU A 489 11.50 -37.35 -0.04
CA LEU A 489 11.24 -36.11 -0.82
C LEU A 489 9.77 -35.69 -0.82
N LEU A 490 8.86 -36.66 -1.03
CA LEU A 490 7.42 -36.40 -1.00
C LEU A 490 6.95 -35.92 0.37
N GLU A 491 7.49 -36.51 1.45
CA GLU A 491 7.20 -36.08 2.82
C GLU A 491 7.76 -34.68 3.13
N CYS A 492 8.97 -34.35 2.66
CA CYS A 492 9.49 -32.98 2.74
C CYS A 492 8.58 -31.98 2.02
N ILE A 493 8.07 -32.33 0.83
CA ILE A 493 7.14 -31.49 0.06
C ILE A 493 5.83 -31.30 0.86
N ARG A 494 5.30 -32.37 1.48
CA ARG A 494 4.10 -32.29 2.33
C ARG A 494 4.31 -31.34 3.50
N VAL A 495 5.39 -31.52 4.25
CA VAL A 495 5.71 -30.65 5.40
C VAL A 495 5.86 -29.20 4.95
N ALA A 496 6.65 -28.97 3.88
CA ALA A 496 6.81 -27.62 3.33
C ALA A 496 5.47 -27.00 2.90
N ALA A 497 4.59 -27.76 2.26
CA ALA A 497 3.29 -27.29 1.83
C ALA A 497 2.41 -26.83 3.02
N VAL A 498 2.40 -27.59 4.13
CA VAL A 498 1.68 -27.18 5.34
C VAL A 498 2.24 -25.86 5.87
N LEU A 499 3.57 -25.73 6.00
CA LEU A 499 4.23 -24.52 6.52
C LEU A 499 4.06 -23.33 5.59
N LEU A 500 3.94 -23.54 4.27
CA LEU A 500 3.76 -22.49 3.27
C LEU A 500 2.30 -22.06 3.07
N THR A 501 1.33 -22.69 3.74
CA THR A 501 -0.09 -22.30 3.67
C THR A 501 -0.33 -20.80 3.94
N PRO A 502 0.34 -20.14 4.89
CA PRO A 502 0.21 -18.70 5.09
C PRO A 502 0.75 -17.84 3.94
N PHE A 503 1.71 -18.34 3.20
CA PHE A 503 2.47 -17.59 2.19
C PHE A 503 1.89 -17.72 0.78
N ILE A 504 1.61 -18.96 0.34
CA ILE A 504 1.22 -19.32 -1.03
C ILE A 504 0.02 -20.28 -1.04
N PRO A 505 -1.14 -19.87 -0.48
CA PRO A 505 -2.27 -20.77 -0.22
C PRO A 505 -2.81 -21.48 -1.45
N GLU A 506 -2.91 -20.82 -2.61
CA GLU A 506 -3.40 -21.45 -3.86
C GLU A 506 -2.43 -22.52 -4.38
N THR A 507 -1.13 -22.30 -4.22
CA THR A 507 -0.10 -23.26 -4.63
C THR A 507 -0.10 -24.48 -3.73
N VAL A 508 -0.35 -24.30 -2.44
CA VAL A 508 -0.47 -25.40 -1.47
C VAL A 508 -1.62 -26.33 -1.84
N GLU A 509 -2.76 -25.81 -2.27
CA GLU A 509 -3.88 -26.62 -2.78
C GLU A 509 -3.46 -27.44 -4.03
N LYS A 510 -2.68 -26.85 -4.94
CA LYS A 510 -2.13 -27.54 -6.11
C LYS A 510 -1.15 -28.64 -5.73
N ILE A 511 -0.33 -28.41 -4.70
CA ILE A 511 0.59 -29.43 -4.17
C ILE A 511 -0.21 -30.59 -3.56
N ALA A 512 -1.22 -30.32 -2.75
CA ALA A 512 -2.10 -31.32 -2.17
C ALA A 512 -2.77 -32.20 -3.25
N ALA A 513 -3.28 -31.55 -4.31
CA ALA A 513 -3.87 -32.26 -5.45
C ALA A 513 -2.85 -33.15 -6.17
N GLN A 514 -1.61 -32.72 -6.34
CA GLN A 514 -0.54 -33.51 -6.96
C GLN A 514 -0.07 -34.66 -6.07
N LEU A 515 -0.05 -34.49 -4.74
CA LEU A 515 0.27 -35.57 -3.81
C LEU A 515 -0.90 -36.59 -3.69
N GLY A 516 -2.09 -36.26 -4.16
CA GLY A 516 -3.26 -37.13 -4.14
C GLY A 516 -3.81 -37.42 -2.74
N THR A 517 -3.44 -36.61 -1.75
CA THR A 517 -3.82 -36.79 -0.34
C THR A 517 -3.93 -35.45 0.40
N ALA A 518 -4.64 -35.47 1.54
CA ALA A 518 -4.64 -34.33 2.46
C ALA A 518 -3.24 -34.12 3.08
N LEU A 519 -2.85 -32.86 3.23
CA LEU A 519 -1.53 -32.51 3.78
C LEU A 519 -1.43 -32.73 5.29
N GLY A 520 -2.56 -32.81 5.99
CA GLY A 520 -2.67 -32.82 7.45
C GLY A 520 -2.70 -31.41 8.05
N ASP A 521 -2.78 -31.36 9.37
CA ASP A 521 -2.75 -30.12 10.15
C ASP A 521 -1.30 -29.71 10.51
N TYR A 522 -1.17 -28.61 11.24
CA TYR A 522 0.14 -28.13 11.68
C TYR A 522 0.86 -29.15 12.56
N GLU A 523 0.17 -29.83 13.47
CA GLU A 523 0.77 -30.81 14.39
C GLU A 523 1.35 -32.02 13.62
N SER A 524 0.77 -32.35 12.45
CA SER A 524 1.30 -33.40 11.56
C SER A 524 2.70 -33.08 11.01
N THR A 525 3.11 -31.83 11.01
CA THR A 525 4.47 -31.43 10.58
C THR A 525 5.54 -31.79 11.60
N LYS A 526 5.17 -32.02 12.85
CA LYS A 526 6.09 -32.40 13.94
C LYS A 526 6.50 -33.88 13.90
N THR A 527 5.94 -34.65 12.97
CA THR A 527 6.27 -36.06 12.75
C THR A 527 6.66 -36.27 11.30
N PHE A 528 7.83 -36.87 11.06
CA PHE A 528 8.26 -37.25 9.70
C PHE A 528 7.78 -38.67 9.36
N GLY A 529 7.24 -38.86 8.15
CA GLY A 529 6.73 -40.14 7.72
C GLY A 529 5.21 -40.30 7.87
N VAL A 530 4.48 -39.20 7.92
CA VAL A 530 3.00 -39.20 8.03
C VAL A 530 2.33 -39.42 6.68
N LEU A 531 2.99 -39.10 5.58
CA LEU A 531 2.46 -39.28 4.22
C LEU A 531 2.08 -40.75 3.98
N ALA A 532 0.84 -40.98 3.55
CA ALA A 532 0.32 -42.34 3.38
C ALA A 532 0.96 -43.05 2.16
N ALA A 533 1.81 -44.02 2.43
CA ALA A 533 2.35 -44.91 1.40
C ALA A 533 1.21 -45.69 0.69
N GLY A 534 1.36 -46.00 -0.58
CA GLY A 534 0.33 -46.65 -1.38
C GLY A 534 -0.69 -45.71 -2.01
N THR A 535 -0.67 -44.43 -1.65
CA THR A 535 -1.51 -43.41 -2.31
C THR A 535 -1.03 -43.14 -3.72
N THR A 536 -1.95 -43.00 -4.68
CA THR A 536 -1.63 -42.62 -6.05
C THR A 536 -1.55 -41.12 -6.18
N LEU A 537 -0.44 -40.64 -6.78
CA LEU A 537 -0.26 -39.21 -7.08
C LEU A 537 -1.32 -38.70 -8.05
N GLY A 538 -1.74 -37.48 -7.87
CA GLY A 538 -2.61 -36.77 -8.80
C GLY A 538 -1.89 -36.35 -10.09
N ALA A 539 -2.60 -35.68 -10.98
CA ALA A 539 -2.04 -35.19 -12.24
C ALA A 539 -0.94 -34.14 -12.01
N ALA A 540 0.18 -34.29 -12.73
CA ALA A 540 1.25 -33.31 -12.72
C ALA A 540 0.79 -31.99 -13.36
N ALA A 541 1.11 -30.88 -12.72
CA ALA A 541 0.94 -29.54 -13.28
C ALA A 541 2.07 -28.62 -12.81
N PRO A 542 2.59 -27.74 -13.66
CA PRO A 542 3.57 -26.74 -13.22
C PRO A 542 2.96 -25.86 -12.11
N LEU A 543 3.67 -25.73 -10.99
CA LEU A 543 3.26 -24.82 -9.90
C LEU A 543 3.54 -23.37 -10.27
N PHE A 544 4.74 -23.12 -10.77
CA PHE A 544 5.22 -21.80 -11.18
C PHE A 544 5.93 -21.92 -12.53
N ALA A 545 5.43 -21.19 -13.52
CA ALA A 545 6.14 -21.03 -14.78
C ALA A 545 7.25 -19.98 -14.60
N ARG A 546 8.45 -20.27 -15.07
CA ARG A 546 9.53 -19.28 -15.06
C ARG A 546 9.15 -18.05 -15.88
N VAL A 547 9.28 -16.87 -15.32
CA VAL A 547 9.05 -15.59 -16.02
C VAL A 547 10.35 -15.18 -16.73
N ASP A 548 10.25 -14.84 -18.03
CA ASP A 548 11.40 -14.35 -18.82
C ASP A 548 11.73 -12.91 -18.42
N GLU A 549 13.00 -12.58 -18.26
CA GLU A 549 13.48 -11.21 -17.98
C GLU A 549 12.94 -10.19 -18.98
N LYS A 550 12.81 -10.56 -20.26
CA LYS A 550 12.28 -9.68 -21.31
C LYS A 550 10.87 -9.17 -21.04
N VAL A 551 10.02 -10.00 -20.41
CA VAL A 551 8.65 -9.59 -20.03
C VAL A 551 8.71 -8.44 -19.03
N VAL A 552 9.59 -8.57 -18.05
CA VAL A 552 9.81 -7.55 -17.02
C VAL A 552 10.47 -6.30 -17.62
N ASP A 553 11.47 -6.45 -18.48
CA ASP A 553 12.11 -5.33 -19.17
C ASP A 553 11.09 -4.51 -19.99
N GLU A 554 10.13 -5.18 -20.66
CA GLU A 554 9.07 -4.50 -21.40
C GLU A 554 8.10 -3.73 -20.47
N ILE A 555 7.78 -4.28 -19.30
CA ILE A 555 6.94 -3.62 -18.31
C ILE A 555 7.65 -2.37 -17.78
N ILE A 556 8.92 -2.49 -17.39
CA ILE A 556 9.74 -1.38 -16.89
C ILE A 556 9.78 -0.26 -17.94
N LYS A 557 10.11 -0.59 -19.17
CA LYS A 557 10.18 0.37 -20.29
C LYS A 557 8.85 1.11 -20.48
N LYS A 558 7.72 0.41 -20.51
CA LYS A 558 6.39 1.04 -20.62
C LYS A 558 6.10 1.99 -19.48
N ARG A 559 6.50 1.63 -18.26
CA ARG A 559 6.33 2.48 -17.07
C ARG A 559 7.19 3.74 -17.14
N GLU A 560 8.44 3.62 -17.57
CA GLU A 560 9.36 4.75 -17.76
C GLU A 560 8.83 5.72 -18.83
N GLU A 561 8.35 5.19 -19.95
CA GLU A 561 7.74 5.98 -21.02
C GLU A 561 6.49 6.73 -20.54
N ALA A 562 5.62 6.05 -19.76
CA ALA A 562 4.43 6.66 -19.18
C ALA A 562 4.78 7.75 -18.15
N ALA A 563 5.80 7.52 -17.30
CA ALA A 563 6.28 8.50 -16.34
C ALA A 563 6.83 9.75 -17.02
N LEU A 564 7.64 9.57 -18.06
CA LEU A 564 8.20 10.68 -18.85
C LEU A 564 7.10 11.49 -19.58
N ALA A 565 6.06 10.80 -20.08
CA ALA A 565 4.91 11.46 -20.71
C ALA A 565 4.11 12.27 -19.68
N ALA A 566 3.89 11.73 -18.47
CA ALA A 566 3.21 12.42 -17.39
C ALA A 566 4.02 13.63 -16.87
N GLU A 567 5.34 13.51 -16.77
CA GLU A 567 6.22 14.62 -16.41
C GLU A 567 6.14 15.76 -17.40
N LYS A 568 6.18 15.45 -18.69
CA LYS A 568 6.02 16.44 -19.77
C LYS A 568 4.63 17.10 -19.76
N ALA A 569 3.59 16.35 -19.46
CA ALA A 569 2.23 16.88 -19.38
C ALA A 569 2.03 17.79 -18.14
N ASN A 570 2.73 17.53 -17.04
CA ASN A 570 2.67 18.29 -15.79
C ASN A 570 3.81 19.32 -15.64
N ALA A 571 4.72 19.39 -16.62
CA ALA A 571 5.77 20.40 -16.62
C ALA A 571 5.13 21.80 -16.52
N PRO A 572 5.57 22.67 -15.61
CA PRO A 572 5.08 24.04 -15.57
C PRO A 572 5.31 24.65 -16.95
N VAL A 573 4.25 25.21 -17.54
CA VAL A 573 4.43 25.99 -18.76
C VAL A 573 5.41 27.10 -18.41
N GLU A 574 6.61 27.04 -18.99
CA GLU A 574 7.61 28.11 -18.79
C GLU A 574 6.94 29.42 -19.16
N LYS A 575 6.92 30.34 -18.19
CA LYS A 575 6.41 31.68 -18.44
C LYS A 575 7.26 32.26 -19.54
N PRO A 576 6.69 32.58 -20.73
CA PRO A 576 7.47 33.16 -21.81
C PRO A 576 8.19 34.40 -21.28
N GLU A 577 9.43 34.65 -21.75
CA GLU A 577 10.11 35.90 -21.46
C GLU A 577 9.16 37.04 -21.80
N GLY A 578 8.61 37.64 -20.76
CA GLY A 578 7.63 38.72 -20.91
C GLY A 578 8.31 40.07 -21.09
N CYS A 579 7.62 41.01 -21.72
CA CYS A 579 7.99 42.41 -21.66
C CYS A 579 8.12 42.89 -20.22
N ALA A 580 8.87 43.99 -20.02
CA ALA A 580 8.96 44.63 -18.71
C ALA A 580 7.54 44.97 -18.15
N LEU A 581 7.40 44.89 -16.83
CA LEU A 581 6.17 45.27 -16.19
C LEU A 581 5.87 46.75 -16.48
N ILE A 582 4.64 47.03 -16.87
CA ILE A 582 4.13 48.39 -17.11
C ILE A 582 3.09 48.77 -16.05
N GLY A 583 2.99 50.06 -15.75
CA GLY A 583 1.93 50.58 -14.91
C GLY A 583 0.59 50.55 -15.61
N ILE A 584 -0.50 50.64 -14.84
CA ILE A 584 -1.85 50.70 -15.41
C ILE A 584 -2.03 51.95 -16.32
N GLU A 585 -1.33 53.05 -16.02
CA GLU A 585 -1.35 54.28 -16.81
C GLU A 585 -0.73 54.08 -18.19
N ASP A 586 0.36 53.26 -18.29
CA ASP A 586 0.99 52.94 -19.58
C ASP A 586 0.04 52.07 -20.41
N PHE A 587 -0.62 51.08 -19.80
CA PHE A 587 -1.62 50.26 -20.50
C PHE A 587 -2.83 51.09 -20.97
N MET A 588 -3.28 52.03 -20.16
CA MET A 588 -4.43 52.92 -20.53
C MET A 588 -4.14 53.85 -21.73
N ASN A 589 -2.86 54.02 -22.05
CA ASN A 589 -2.47 54.73 -23.30
C ASN A 589 -2.64 53.89 -24.56
N VAL A 590 -2.90 52.59 -24.44
CA VAL A 590 -3.24 51.72 -25.58
C VAL A 590 -4.76 51.69 -25.75
N GLU A 591 -5.21 52.10 -26.95
CA GLU A 591 -6.65 52.15 -27.28
C GLU A 591 -7.05 50.86 -27.99
N LEU A 592 -7.63 49.90 -27.27
CA LEU A 592 -8.24 48.72 -27.83
C LEU A 592 -9.72 48.95 -28.12
N ARG A 593 -10.14 48.62 -29.36
CA ARG A 593 -11.51 48.79 -29.83
C ARG A 593 -12.06 47.53 -30.48
N THR A 594 -13.37 47.34 -30.34
CA THR A 594 -14.09 46.30 -31.07
C THR A 594 -14.36 46.77 -32.51
N ALA A 595 -14.10 45.88 -33.47
CA ALA A 595 -14.31 46.17 -34.87
C ALA A 595 -14.87 44.95 -35.64
N LYS A 596 -15.57 45.18 -36.75
CA LYS A 596 -16.05 44.13 -37.65
C LYS A 596 -15.23 44.12 -38.95
N VAL A 597 -14.81 42.98 -39.39
CA VAL A 597 -14.17 42.83 -40.71
C VAL A 597 -15.25 42.91 -41.79
N VAL A 598 -15.22 43.92 -42.60
CA VAL A 598 -16.21 44.16 -43.68
C VAL A 598 -15.71 43.65 -45.02
N ALA A 599 -14.40 43.66 -45.24
CA ALA A 599 -13.77 43.07 -46.40
C ALA A 599 -12.35 42.56 -46.07
N CYS A 600 -11.90 41.53 -46.73
CA CYS A 600 -10.55 40.98 -46.60
C CYS A 600 -10.06 40.49 -47.92
N GLU A 601 -8.78 40.77 -48.28
CA GLU A 601 -8.14 40.32 -49.52
C GLU A 601 -6.66 40.01 -49.29
N LYS A 602 -6.10 39.13 -50.15
CA LYS A 602 -4.66 38.81 -50.14
C LYS A 602 -3.87 39.97 -50.73
N VAL A 603 -2.78 40.35 -50.11
CA VAL A 603 -1.91 41.43 -50.61
C VAL A 603 -1.09 40.91 -51.81
N PRO A 604 -1.20 41.51 -52.97
CA PRO A 604 -0.39 41.15 -54.13
C PRO A 604 1.11 41.22 -53.81
N LYS A 605 1.86 40.19 -54.17
CA LYS A 605 3.32 40.07 -53.93
C LYS A 605 3.74 39.83 -52.43
N ALA A 606 2.82 39.66 -51.51
CA ALA A 606 3.12 39.38 -50.09
C ALA A 606 2.43 38.09 -49.60
N LYS A 607 3.16 36.97 -49.63
CA LYS A 607 2.63 35.63 -49.28
C LYS A 607 2.11 35.49 -47.84
N LYS A 608 2.41 36.46 -46.95
CA LYS A 608 2.08 36.38 -45.53
C LYS A 608 1.01 37.37 -45.07
N LEU A 609 0.61 38.31 -45.95
CA LEU A 609 -0.23 39.44 -45.53
C LEU A 609 -1.66 39.33 -46.07
N LEU A 610 -2.61 39.63 -45.20
CA LEU A 610 -3.98 39.94 -45.54
C LEU A 610 -4.23 41.45 -45.33
N LYS A 611 -4.96 42.07 -46.23
CA LYS A 611 -5.48 43.42 -46.10
C LYS A 611 -6.95 43.33 -45.67
N LEU A 612 -7.25 43.86 -44.50
CA LEU A 612 -8.59 43.88 -43.92
C LEU A 612 -9.14 45.30 -43.97
N GLN A 613 -10.40 45.42 -44.38
CA GLN A 613 -11.20 46.60 -44.13
C GLN A 613 -12.06 46.35 -42.92
N ILE A 614 -11.90 47.15 -41.90
CA ILE A 614 -12.59 46.98 -40.61
C ILE A 614 -13.52 48.18 -40.35
N ASP A 615 -14.66 47.90 -39.73
CA ASP A 615 -15.66 48.87 -39.30
C ASP A 615 -15.66 48.99 -37.79
N LEU A 616 -15.37 50.19 -37.25
CA LEU A 616 -15.36 50.52 -35.87
C LEU A 616 -16.74 51.09 -35.38
N GLY A 617 -17.75 51.12 -36.28
CA GLY A 617 -19.06 51.66 -35.96
C GLY A 617 -19.15 53.20 -36.15
N TYR A 618 -18.05 53.92 -35.97
CA TYR A 618 -17.94 55.38 -36.18
C TYR A 618 -17.00 55.76 -37.35
N GLU A 619 -16.16 54.84 -37.80
CA GLU A 619 -15.29 54.99 -38.94
C GLU A 619 -14.86 53.63 -39.51
N GLN A 620 -14.41 53.60 -40.75
CA GLN A 620 -13.78 52.41 -41.35
C GLN A 620 -12.29 52.64 -41.51
N ARG A 621 -11.50 51.56 -41.22
CA ARG A 621 -10.04 51.59 -41.37
C ARG A 621 -9.51 50.42 -42.15
N GLN A 622 -8.39 50.64 -42.77
CA GLN A 622 -7.60 49.59 -43.41
C GLN A 622 -6.53 49.08 -42.45
N VAL A 623 -6.47 47.76 -42.25
CA VAL A 623 -5.44 47.13 -41.45
C VAL A 623 -4.79 46.00 -42.22
N VAL A 624 -3.46 45.91 -42.14
CA VAL A 624 -2.67 44.83 -42.79
C VAL A 624 -2.11 43.91 -41.70
N SER A 625 -2.34 42.61 -41.82
CA SER A 625 -1.92 41.63 -40.80
C SER A 625 -1.22 40.42 -41.43
N GLY A 626 -0.23 39.87 -40.71
CA GLY A 626 0.61 38.72 -41.11
C GLY A 626 -0.03 37.34 -41.04
N ILE A 627 -1.33 37.23 -41.20
CA ILE A 627 -2.12 36.02 -40.92
C ILE A 627 -2.51 35.20 -42.18
N ALA A 628 -2.04 35.57 -43.38
CA ALA A 628 -2.43 34.91 -44.63
C ALA A 628 -2.02 33.43 -44.75
N LYS A 629 -1.14 32.93 -43.85
CA LYS A 629 -0.80 31.51 -43.77
C LYS A 629 -1.85 30.69 -43.02
N PHE A 630 -2.65 31.34 -42.18
CA PHE A 630 -3.55 30.70 -41.20
C PHE A 630 -5.03 30.94 -41.50
N TYR A 631 -5.35 31.96 -42.30
CA TYR A 631 -6.72 32.35 -42.65
C TYR A 631 -6.86 32.66 -44.14
N GLU A 632 -7.90 32.09 -44.72
CA GLU A 632 -8.39 32.59 -46.02
C GLU A 632 -9.27 33.84 -45.80
N PRO A 633 -9.27 34.81 -46.73
CA PRO A 633 -9.99 36.06 -46.57
C PRO A 633 -11.45 35.90 -46.17
N GLU A 634 -12.14 34.94 -46.76
CA GLU A 634 -13.57 34.67 -46.57
C GLU A 634 -13.89 34.27 -45.14
N ALA A 635 -12.96 33.61 -44.45
CA ALA A 635 -13.14 33.15 -43.05
C ALA A 635 -13.16 34.30 -42.04
N LEU A 636 -12.65 35.47 -42.41
CA LEU A 636 -12.56 36.66 -41.57
C LEU A 636 -13.70 37.64 -41.78
N ILE A 637 -14.29 37.65 -42.97
CA ILE A 637 -15.37 38.59 -43.30
C ILE A 637 -16.57 38.35 -42.43
N GLY A 638 -17.09 39.42 -41.83
CA GLY A 638 -18.23 39.38 -40.89
C GLY A 638 -17.86 39.09 -39.46
N LYS A 639 -16.64 38.64 -39.16
CA LYS A 639 -16.17 38.39 -37.80
C LYS A 639 -15.89 39.67 -37.01
N LYS A 640 -16.18 39.68 -35.72
CA LYS A 640 -15.79 40.73 -34.81
C LYS A 640 -14.47 40.43 -34.16
N ILE A 641 -13.60 41.44 -34.07
CA ILE A 641 -12.19 41.34 -33.63
C ILE A 641 -11.84 42.50 -32.71
N ILE A 642 -10.71 42.40 -32.04
CA ILE A 642 -10.11 43.51 -31.28
C ILE A 642 -9.00 44.13 -32.11
N VAL A 643 -8.99 45.48 -32.21
CA VAL A 643 -7.96 46.24 -32.89
C VAL A 643 -7.33 47.28 -31.94
N VAL A 644 -6.01 47.43 -32.03
CA VAL A 644 -5.27 48.55 -31.43
C VAL A 644 -5.50 49.76 -32.34
N ALA A 645 -6.34 50.69 -31.89
CA ALA A 645 -6.88 51.75 -32.72
C ALA A 645 -6.01 53.03 -32.76
N ASN A 646 -5.13 53.23 -31.77
CA ASN A 646 -4.30 54.44 -31.67
C ASN A 646 -2.83 54.24 -32.09
N LEU A 647 -2.54 53.20 -32.86
CA LEU A 647 -1.24 53.06 -33.46
C LEU A 647 -1.04 54.07 -34.61
N LYS A 648 0.17 54.60 -34.70
CA LYS A 648 0.54 55.43 -35.86
C LYS A 648 0.47 54.56 -37.14
N PRO A 649 -0.09 55.10 -38.23
CA PRO A 649 -0.12 54.36 -39.50
C PRO A 649 1.26 53.90 -39.94
N ALA A 650 1.32 52.64 -40.43
CA ALA A 650 2.55 52.01 -40.91
C ALA A 650 2.33 51.44 -42.31
N THR A 651 3.33 51.56 -43.16
CA THR A 651 3.25 51.00 -44.53
C THR A 651 3.88 49.62 -44.59
N LEU A 652 3.08 48.59 -44.91
CA LEU A 652 3.49 47.19 -45.05
C LEU A 652 3.36 46.77 -46.51
N CYS A 653 4.48 46.46 -47.17
CA CYS A 653 4.52 46.12 -48.59
C CYS A 653 3.79 47.10 -49.49
N GLY A 654 3.91 48.42 -49.24
CA GLY A 654 3.30 49.49 -50.00
C GLY A 654 1.82 49.78 -49.70
N ILE A 655 1.27 49.14 -48.70
CA ILE A 655 -0.12 49.31 -48.21
C ILE A 655 -0.10 49.89 -46.81
N GLU A 656 -0.84 50.97 -46.60
CA GLU A 656 -0.96 51.60 -45.28
C GLU A 656 -1.84 50.75 -44.33
N SER A 657 -1.36 50.49 -43.10
CA SER A 657 -2.10 49.88 -42.02
C SER A 657 -2.37 50.92 -40.94
N GLN A 658 -3.64 51.12 -40.58
CA GLN A 658 -4.12 52.12 -39.63
C GLN A 658 -4.52 51.47 -38.29
N GLY A 659 -3.82 50.41 -37.88
CA GLY A 659 -4.05 49.68 -36.65
C GLY A 659 -3.44 48.29 -36.68
N MET A 660 -3.64 47.53 -35.59
CA MET A 660 -3.16 46.13 -35.45
C MET A 660 -4.26 45.30 -34.85
N ILE A 661 -4.57 44.15 -35.44
CA ILE A 661 -5.50 43.17 -34.84
C ILE A 661 -4.80 42.31 -33.78
N LEU A 662 -5.51 41.89 -32.76
CA LEU A 662 -4.96 40.98 -31.73
C LEU A 662 -5.07 39.51 -32.17
N ALA A 663 -3.99 38.81 -32.02
CA ALA A 663 -3.91 37.38 -32.27
C ALA A 663 -2.97 36.72 -31.26
N SER A 664 -3.17 35.43 -31.00
CA SER A 664 -2.34 34.62 -30.11
C SER A 664 -1.56 33.57 -30.89
N GLY A 665 -0.37 33.16 -30.39
CA GLY A 665 0.47 32.10 -30.95
C GLY A 665 1.47 32.60 -32.00
N GLU A 666 2.62 31.92 -32.09
CA GLU A 666 3.69 32.19 -33.08
C GLU A 666 3.68 31.17 -34.21
N GLU A 667 3.58 29.87 -33.89
CA GLU A 667 3.57 28.80 -34.91
C GLU A 667 2.16 28.55 -35.51
N GLN A 668 1.12 28.74 -34.69
CA GLN A 668 -0.29 28.70 -35.07
C GLN A 668 -0.97 29.98 -34.60
N VAL A 669 -1.02 30.97 -35.47
CA VAL A 669 -1.64 32.25 -35.14
C VAL A 669 -3.16 32.14 -35.15
N ARG A 670 -3.79 32.54 -34.03
CA ARG A 670 -5.25 32.59 -33.85
C ARG A 670 -5.71 34.01 -33.56
N VAL A 671 -6.54 34.55 -34.43
CA VAL A 671 -7.14 35.85 -34.24
C VAL A 671 -8.11 35.80 -33.06
N VAL A 672 -8.10 36.81 -32.18
CA VAL A 672 -9.05 36.94 -31.07
C VAL A 672 -10.40 37.39 -31.62
N PHE A 673 -11.34 36.46 -31.76
CA PHE A 673 -12.71 36.76 -32.18
C PHE A 673 -13.58 37.06 -30.97
N LEU A 674 -14.52 38.00 -31.17
CA LEU A 674 -15.52 38.38 -30.20
C LEU A 674 -16.87 37.75 -30.53
N ASP A 675 -17.77 37.78 -29.52
CA ASP A 675 -19.15 37.38 -29.72
C ASP A 675 -19.82 38.22 -30.84
N PRO A 676 -20.62 37.60 -31.72
CA PRO A 676 -21.33 38.30 -32.77
C PRO A 676 -22.21 39.47 -32.31
N GLU A 677 -22.70 39.44 -31.10
CA GLU A 677 -23.56 40.49 -30.54
C GLU A 677 -22.77 41.65 -29.91
N THR A 678 -21.43 41.56 -29.79
CA THR A 678 -20.60 42.63 -29.21
C THR A 678 -20.79 43.94 -30.02
N PRO A 679 -21.11 45.07 -29.43
CA PRO A 679 -21.24 46.35 -30.14
C PRO A 679 -19.91 46.78 -30.77
N LEU A 680 -19.99 47.52 -31.88
CA LEU A 680 -18.79 48.05 -32.56
C LEU A 680 -18.30 49.32 -31.88
N GLY A 681 -16.99 49.56 -31.93
CA GLY A 681 -16.34 50.74 -31.40
C GLY A 681 -16.21 50.79 -29.87
N GLU A 682 -16.70 49.79 -29.14
CA GLU A 682 -16.52 49.75 -27.71
C GLU A 682 -15.06 49.63 -27.30
N ARG A 683 -14.73 50.29 -26.19
CA ARG A 683 -13.39 50.20 -25.62
C ARG A 683 -13.23 48.85 -24.86
N VAL A 684 -12.21 48.09 -25.26
CA VAL A 684 -11.78 46.90 -24.55
C VAL A 684 -10.85 47.34 -23.41
N ARG A 685 -11.09 46.86 -22.21
CA ARG A 685 -10.40 47.27 -20.96
C ARG A 685 -9.74 46.07 -20.30
#